data_1c5dad2f12ddf11e1be512b7b6b0a255
#
_entry.id   1c5dad2f12ddf11e1be512b7b6b0a255
#
_cell.length_a   1.000
_cell.length_b   1.000
_cell.length_c   1.000
_cell.angle_alpha   90.00
_cell.angle_beta   90.00
_cell.angle_gamma   90.00
#
_symmetry.space_group_name_H-M   'P 1'
#
loop_
_entity.id
_entity.type
_entity.pdbx_description
1 polymer ?
#
loop_
_entity_poly.entity_id
_entity_poly.type
_entity_poly.pdbx_seq_one_letter_code
_entity_poly.pdbx_strand_id
1 'polypeptide(L)'
;MLAGALAITAIITAMAPQAWGILHAHSETPVALSQFSGLAQRSILLDVNGQQVGIFQVKNTQQTPIAAVPEAVKNAFIAVEDSVFYEHDGVNLRAIGRALLANSQGGGGRQGASTLTQQLIKNEYSFFGYRKDESGRIVGSQDKLLQARLAILIERQLSKEEILERYLNTVFFGNNSYGLQAAAEVYFGTSVQSLTQSQGAFLAGLVKGPSSYDPFTKPDSSRYRYKQVLSRLVEVGEMTPEQATLACKGWESTRIRTVEDSDCPIPDNRREISRATDTGRTYFSEAVRDYLLNRSDILGATYEERYKKLFYGGLRIYTTLDKSAQAAAEKAALEQMPENSANIQAAVVTVDNATGGVRAMVGGRDFLVSEVNVAMRRRQTGSSVKMFILAAAMEAGLLPEDVIDGTLPCTLPNPGNDEEPTFLISNGVSQPVSNLRTMTALSINCAYARLAQVVGLEKVVALMYGMMSSDFLPKPEWGTDAERLNLIKPYASLSTGANELSPLDMASGAQTIANMGVHHEPFFVEKIEDSTGVIYQHELNPDQALSEASALRSVDTLKGVLSFGTARRSQLAGGRPAAGKTGTQDDNTNAWFVGFSRELTTAVWVGDPRAYTPMVNIPEFRNVDGYTRIQGAMYPARIWKQTMDDALGNVPVNELSDWPAPPPASVTEARQDLSPQRIYLPGNECLAQVVAGTIPAPTTTQAKGKNATTVPVVPNNTVVVSIVEPPALPVVTTSTTSTTTTTTIPGSVASSVPPSKQYIKDRYPAGPVNTVPNGAYWVYNCANGLPPSAVTTVAG
;
A
#
# COMPACT_ATOMS: atom_id res chain seq x y z
N MET A 1 33.47 52.66 -27.47
CA MET A 1 32.82 51.98 -28.61
C MET A 1 33.63 50.81 -29.20
N LEU A 2 34.91 50.94 -29.47
CA LEU A 2 35.72 49.80 -30.02
C LEU A 2 35.76 48.55 -29.12
N ALA A 3 35.91 48.70 -27.81
CA ALA A 3 35.93 47.57 -26.87
C ALA A 3 34.57 46.83 -26.78
N GLY A 4 33.45 47.54 -26.90
CA GLY A 4 32.13 46.94 -26.95
C GLY A 4 31.86 46.20 -28.27
N ALA A 5 32.33 46.73 -29.39
CA ALA A 5 32.23 46.06 -30.68
C ALA A 5 33.09 44.77 -30.73
N LEU A 6 34.30 44.79 -30.18
CA LEU A 6 35.19 43.64 -30.07
C LEU A 6 34.59 42.58 -29.16
N ALA A 7 33.97 42.94 -28.02
CA ALA A 7 33.31 42.00 -27.13
C ALA A 7 32.09 41.33 -27.79
N ILE A 8 31.28 42.11 -28.52
CA ILE A 8 30.12 41.60 -29.28
C ILE A 8 30.60 40.66 -30.40
N THR A 9 31.66 41.01 -31.13
CA THR A 9 32.21 40.17 -32.19
C THR A 9 32.81 38.89 -31.62
N ALA A 10 33.50 38.95 -30.47
CA ALA A 10 34.00 37.75 -29.78
C ALA A 10 32.89 36.81 -29.31
N ILE A 11 31.79 37.36 -28.76
CA ILE A 11 30.61 36.59 -28.36
C ILE A 11 29.94 35.95 -29.59
N ILE A 12 29.75 36.67 -30.67
CA ILE A 12 29.18 36.14 -31.91
C ILE A 12 30.08 35.07 -32.52
N THR A 13 31.39 35.25 -32.51
CA THR A 13 32.35 34.29 -33.08
C THR A 13 32.44 33.03 -32.19
N ALA A 14 32.32 33.15 -30.86
CA ALA A 14 32.29 32.03 -29.93
C ALA A 14 30.96 31.24 -29.99
N MET A 15 29.85 31.88 -30.33
CA MET A 15 28.53 31.27 -30.47
C MET A 15 28.25 30.73 -31.89
N ALA A 16 28.94 31.22 -32.91
CA ALA A 16 28.73 30.83 -34.29
C ALA A 16 28.92 29.32 -34.57
N PRO A 17 29.94 28.63 -34.04
CA PRO A 17 30.07 27.19 -34.20
C PRO A 17 28.95 26.40 -33.55
N GLN A 18 28.47 26.86 -32.39
CA GLN A 18 27.36 26.20 -31.66
C GLN A 18 26.02 26.45 -32.40
N ALA A 19 25.79 27.67 -32.88
CA ALA A 19 24.64 27.99 -33.71
C ALA A 19 24.66 27.25 -35.06
N TRP A 20 25.83 27.09 -35.65
CA TRP A 20 26.02 26.31 -36.88
C TRP A 20 25.79 24.80 -36.68
N GLY A 21 26.29 24.27 -35.57
CA GLY A 21 26.01 22.86 -35.15
C GLY A 21 24.51 22.60 -34.94
N ILE A 22 23.78 23.59 -34.39
CA ILE A 22 22.34 23.50 -34.17
C ILE A 22 21.56 23.51 -35.50
N LEU A 23 21.99 24.38 -36.44
CA LEU A 23 21.36 24.51 -37.76
C LEU A 23 21.61 23.30 -38.66
N HIS A 24 22.74 22.61 -38.47
CA HIS A 24 23.17 21.50 -39.32
C HIS A 24 23.07 20.10 -38.70
N ALA A 25 22.71 20.01 -37.42
CA ALA A 25 22.45 18.69 -36.76
C ALA A 25 21.15 18.03 -37.26
N HIS A 26 20.98 18.02 -38.58
CA HIS A 26 19.76 17.49 -39.22
C HIS A 26 19.62 16.00 -39.26
N SER A 27 20.65 15.25 -38.86
CA SER A 27 20.69 13.81 -39.17
C SER A 27 20.64 12.86 -37.96
N GLU A 28 20.72 13.33 -36.73
CA GLU A 28 20.96 12.41 -35.61
C GLU A 28 19.95 12.42 -34.45
N THR A 29 18.91 13.21 -34.50
CA THR A 29 17.80 13.08 -33.54
C THR A 29 16.47 13.02 -34.29
N PRO A 30 15.89 11.85 -34.47
CA PRO A 30 14.48 11.76 -34.77
C PRO A 30 13.74 12.14 -33.47
N VAL A 31 13.60 13.45 -33.22
CA VAL A 31 12.53 13.90 -32.37
C VAL A 31 11.27 13.57 -33.16
N ALA A 32 10.67 12.44 -32.85
CA ALA A 32 9.39 12.08 -33.39
C ALA A 32 8.40 13.13 -32.86
N LEU A 33 8.14 14.16 -33.67
CA LEU A 33 7.04 15.10 -33.44
C LEU A 33 5.68 14.38 -33.42
N SER A 34 5.63 13.11 -33.84
CA SER A 34 4.52 12.19 -33.59
C SER A 34 4.18 12.03 -32.08
N GLN A 35 5.09 12.38 -31.18
CA GLN A 35 4.77 12.41 -29.75
C GLN A 35 3.91 13.63 -29.35
N PHE A 36 3.81 14.65 -30.19
CA PHE A 36 2.89 15.78 -30.03
C PHE A 36 1.48 15.51 -30.55
N SER A 37 1.25 14.39 -31.21
CA SER A 37 0.00 14.11 -31.92
C SER A 37 -1.13 13.54 -31.04
N GLY A 38 -0.89 13.28 -29.77
CA GLY A 38 -1.92 12.82 -28.83
C GLY A 38 -2.05 13.79 -27.66
N LEU A 39 -3.15 14.51 -27.61
CA LEU A 39 -3.56 15.20 -26.38
C LEU A 39 -3.68 14.16 -25.27
N ALA A 40 -3.07 14.42 -24.09
CA ALA A 40 -3.10 13.53 -22.96
C ALA A 40 -4.55 13.09 -22.65
N GLN A 41 -4.85 11.82 -22.85
CA GLN A 41 -6.15 11.27 -22.48
C GLN A 41 -6.04 10.70 -21.06
N ARG A 42 -6.92 11.17 -20.18
CA ARG A 42 -7.01 10.65 -18.82
C ARG A 42 -7.39 9.18 -18.81
N SER A 43 -6.73 8.39 -17.96
CA SER A 43 -7.16 7.03 -17.70
C SER A 43 -8.22 7.03 -16.60
N ILE A 44 -9.25 6.20 -16.76
CA ILE A 44 -10.35 6.08 -15.81
C ILE A 44 -10.30 4.75 -15.08
N LEU A 45 -10.55 4.78 -13.77
CA LEU A 45 -10.72 3.60 -12.95
C LEU A 45 -12.20 3.27 -12.85
N LEU A 46 -12.51 2.00 -13.06
CA LEU A 46 -13.85 1.45 -13.01
C LEU A 46 -13.93 0.38 -11.92
N ASP A 47 -15.03 0.32 -11.19
CA ASP A 47 -15.31 -0.75 -10.25
C ASP A 47 -15.72 -2.05 -10.94
N VAL A 48 -16.03 -3.09 -10.17
CA VAL A 48 -16.49 -4.41 -10.68
C VAL A 48 -17.77 -4.31 -11.51
N ASN A 49 -18.55 -3.24 -11.37
CA ASN A 49 -19.79 -2.98 -12.11
C ASN A 49 -19.58 -2.04 -13.30
N GLY A 50 -18.34 -1.65 -13.60
CA GLY A 50 -17.98 -0.70 -14.66
C GLY A 50 -18.31 0.77 -14.33
N GLN A 51 -18.59 1.11 -13.07
CA GLN A 51 -18.84 2.48 -12.64
C GLN A 51 -17.51 3.18 -12.34
N GLN A 52 -17.39 4.44 -12.76
CA GLN A 52 -16.17 5.20 -12.50
C GLN A 52 -15.97 5.43 -11.00
N VAL A 53 -14.76 5.15 -10.50
CA VAL A 53 -14.34 5.31 -9.11
C VAL A 53 -13.10 6.19 -8.95
N GLY A 54 -12.41 6.50 -10.04
CA GLY A 54 -11.25 7.39 -10.02
C GLY A 54 -10.76 7.74 -11.41
N ILE A 55 -9.76 8.61 -11.44
CA ILE A 55 -9.12 9.06 -12.66
C ILE A 55 -7.61 9.13 -12.43
N PHE A 56 -6.83 8.58 -13.35
CA PHE A 56 -5.41 8.85 -13.44
C PHE A 56 -5.15 9.91 -14.48
N GLN A 57 -4.69 11.04 -14.03
CA GLN A 57 -4.26 12.15 -14.86
C GLN A 57 -3.03 12.80 -14.19
N VAL A 58 -2.05 13.15 -14.99
CA VAL A 58 -0.84 13.85 -14.47
C VAL A 58 -1.22 15.22 -13.93
N LYS A 59 -2.27 15.74 -14.52
CA LYS A 59 -2.71 17.11 -14.38
C LYS A 59 -4.23 17.07 -14.30
N ASN A 60 -4.81 17.84 -13.45
CA ASN A 60 -6.21 18.22 -13.60
C ASN A 60 -6.32 19.06 -14.87
N THR A 61 -6.12 18.44 -16.04
CA THR A 61 -6.22 19.10 -17.35
C THR A 61 -7.55 18.71 -17.95
N GLN A 62 -8.49 19.60 -17.86
CA GLN A 62 -9.61 19.61 -18.80
C GLN A 62 -9.16 20.39 -20.01
N GLN A 63 -9.10 19.70 -21.16
CA GLN A 63 -8.73 20.35 -22.40
C GLN A 63 -9.80 21.35 -22.80
N THR A 64 -9.38 22.56 -23.01
CA THR A 64 -10.27 23.63 -23.43
C THR A 64 -9.81 24.09 -24.80
N PRO A 65 -10.69 24.03 -25.83
CA PRO A 65 -10.39 24.64 -27.13
C PRO A 65 -10.08 26.13 -26.98
N ILE A 66 -9.11 26.62 -27.71
CA ILE A 66 -8.70 28.03 -27.64
C ILE A 66 -9.85 29.01 -27.90
N ALA A 67 -10.82 28.57 -28.74
CA ALA A 67 -12.03 29.32 -29.04
C ALA A 67 -12.94 29.55 -27.82
N ALA A 68 -12.84 28.70 -26.80
CA ALA A 68 -13.60 28.81 -25.57
C ALA A 68 -12.94 29.71 -24.51
N VAL A 69 -11.70 30.12 -24.72
CA VAL A 69 -10.97 31.05 -23.84
C VAL A 69 -11.30 32.46 -24.20
N PRO A 70 -11.78 33.34 -23.29
CA PRO A 70 -12.04 34.75 -23.58
C PRO A 70 -10.79 35.44 -24.11
N GLU A 71 -10.96 36.30 -25.12
CA GLU A 71 -9.85 36.99 -25.78
C GLU A 71 -8.99 37.79 -24.79
N ALA A 72 -9.64 38.55 -23.89
CA ALA A 72 -8.96 39.29 -22.84
C ALA A 72 -8.10 38.43 -21.89
N VAL A 73 -8.46 37.17 -21.71
CA VAL A 73 -7.69 36.21 -20.92
C VAL A 73 -6.48 35.72 -21.70
N LYS A 74 -6.63 35.40 -23.00
CA LYS A 74 -5.49 35.03 -23.87
C LYS A 74 -4.46 36.12 -23.92
N ASN A 75 -4.95 37.35 -24.13
CA ASN A 75 -4.10 38.55 -24.21
C ASN A 75 -3.34 38.81 -22.90
N ALA A 76 -3.91 38.48 -21.74
CA ALA A 76 -3.20 38.62 -20.47
C ALA A 76 -1.96 37.73 -20.39
N PHE A 77 -2.05 36.45 -20.85
CA PHE A 77 -0.90 35.56 -20.92
C PHE A 77 0.14 36.02 -21.93
N ILE A 78 -0.29 36.40 -23.12
CA ILE A 78 0.61 36.91 -24.19
C ILE A 78 1.34 38.17 -23.72
N ALA A 79 0.64 39.13 -23.16
CA ALA A 79 1.21 40.38 -22.67
C ALA A 79 2.31 40.21 -21.62
N VAL A 80 2.13 39.19 -20.73
CA VAL A 80 3.02 38.98 -19.60
C VAL A 80 4.18 38.05 -19.95
N GLU A 81 3.93 37.00 -20.70
CA GLU A 81 4.92 35.97 -20.97
C GLU A 81 5.65 36.16 -22.30
N ASP A 82 4.98 36.68 -23.33
CA ASP A 82 5.55 36.83 -24.65
C ASP A 82 4.78 37.86 -25.51
N SER A 83 4.92 39.13 -25.22
CA SER A 83 4.13 40.21 -25.83
C SER A 83 4.26 40.34 -27.35
N VAL A 84 5.18 39.64 -27.97
CA VAL A 84 5.39 39.58 -29.43
C VAL A 84 5.22 38.17 -29.98
N PHE A 85 4.42 37.39 -29.32
CA PHE A 85 4.18 35.97 -29.64
C PHE A 85 3.80 35.74 -31.10
N TYR A 86 2.98 36.60 -31.67
CA TYR A 86 2.54 36.50 -33.06
C TYR A 86 3.58 37.06 -34.10
N GLU A 87 4.68 37.67 -33.63
CA GLU A 87 5.66 38.34 -34.51
C GLU A 87 6.92 37.53 -34.77
N HIS A 88 7.16 36.42 -34.02
CA HIS A 88 8.36 35.59 -34.14
C HIS A 88 8.06 34.15 -34.45
N ASP A 89 9.05 33.39 -34.96
CA ASP A 89 8.97 31.98 -35.31
C ASP A 89 9.66 31.11 -34.21
N GLY A 90 9.09 31.05 -32.99
CA GLY A 90 9.53 30.21 -31.88
C GLY A 90 10.60 30.81 -30.96
N VAL A 91 11.39 31.76 -31.42
CA VAL A 91 12.47 32.40 -30.63
C VAL A 91 12.44 33.91 -30.83
N ASN A 92 12.53 34.69 -29.75
CA ASN A 92 12.61 36.15 -29.80
C ASN A 92 14.06 36.59 -29.63
N LEU A 93 14.75 36.82 -30.77
CA LEU A 93 16.16 37.22 -30.78
C LEU A 93 16.38 38.58 -30.13
N ARG A 94 15.41 39.52 -30.26
CA ARG A 94 15.48 40.86 -29.63
C ARG A 94 15.42 40.76 -28.10
N ALA A 95 14.56 39.88 -27.58
CA ALA A 95 14.45 39.60 -26.13
C ALA A 95 15.72 38.93 -25.58
N ILE A 96 16.33 38.03 -26.34
CA ILE A 96 17.60 37.37 -25.96
C ILE A 96 18.72 38.43 -25.88
N GLY A 97 18.86 39.27 -26.87
CA GLY A 97 19.86 40.34 -26.87
C GLY A 97 19.69 41.34 -25.71
N ARG A 98 18.46 41.73 -25.43
CA ARG A 98 18.12 42.59 -24.29
C ARG A 98 18.43 41.94 -22.95
N ALA A 99 18.07 40.68 -22.77
CA ALA A 99 18.32 39.94 -21.54
C ALA A 99 19.83 39.69 -21.29
N LEU A 100 20.61 39.46 -22.34
CA LEU A 100 22.07 39.35 -22.26
C LEU A 100 22.70 40.66 -21.77
N LEU A 101 22.28 41.79 -22.34
CA LEU A 101 22.74 43.11 -21.93
C LEU A 101 22.35 43.42 -20.47
N ALA A 102 21.11 43.25 -20.11
CA ALA A 102 20.62 43.51 -18.76
C ALA A 102 21.30 42.63 -17.69
N ASN A 103 21.48 41.35 -17.99
CA ASN A 103 22.14 40.41 -17.08
C ASN A 103 23.65 40.58 -16.96
N SER A 104 24.30 41.23 -17.94
CA SER A 104 25.72 41.58 -17.91
C SER A 104 26.04 42.82 -17.05
N GLN A 105 25.05 43.68 -16.83
CA GLN A 105 25.22 44.95 -16.10
C GLN A 105 25.00 44.82 -14.58
N GLY A 106 24.71 43.64 -14.07
CA GLY A 106 24.76 43.31 -12.63
C GLY A 106 23.75 44.02 -11.72
N GLY A 107 22.70 44.61 -12.25
CA GLY A 107 21.72 45.36 -11.46
C GLY A 107 20.29 44.80 -11.56
N GLY A 108 19.82 44.13 -10.53
CA GLY A 108 18.42 43.70 -10.43
C GLY A 108 18.13 42.37 -11.11
N GLY A 109 17.11 41.61 -10.65
CA GLY A 109 16.81 40.24 -10.99
C GLY A 109 16.93 39.84 -12.46
N ARG A 110 17.34 38.59 -12.73
CA ARG A 110 17.56 38.01 -14.06
C ARG A 110 16.33 38.23 -14.96
N GLN A 111 16.51 38.93 -16.08
CA GLN A 111 15.47 39.04 -17.10
C GLN A 111 15.38 37.76 -17.92
N GLY A 112 14.16 37.21 -18.04
CA GLY A 112 13.85 36.05 -18.89
C GLY A 112 13.63 36.49 -20.34
N ALA A 113 14.03 35.62 -21.28
CA ALA A 113 13.84 35.86 -22.73
C ALA A 113 13.19 34.63 -23.41
N SER A 114 12.55 33.78 -22.65
CA SER A 114 11.91 32.56 -23.17
C SER A 114 10.54 32.91 -23.77
N THR A 115 10.27 32.40 -24.96
CA THR A 115 8.96 32.54 -25.63
C THR A 115 7.94 31.56 -25.05
N LEU A 116 6.64 31.79 -25.31
CA LEU A 116 5.56 30.84 -24.97
C LEU A 116 5.82 29.46 -25.56
N THR A 117 6.31 29.41 -26.81
CA THR A 117 6.66 28.15 -27.48
C THR A 117 7.79 27.43 -26.78
N GLN A 118 8.83 28.15 -26.34
CA GLN A 118 9.91 27.55 -25.53
C GLN A 118 9.44 27.04 -24.16
N GLN A 119 8.47 27.74 -23.54
CA GLN A 119 7.86 27.32 -22.28
C GLN A 119 6.99 26.08 -22.48
N LEU A 120 6.22 26.02 -23.57
CA LEU A 120 5.45 24.82 -23.93
C LEU A 120 6.38 23.62 -24.05
N ILE A 121 7.47 23.72 -24.77
CA ILE A 121 8.47 22.66 -24.91
C ILE A 121 9.03 22.24 -23.55
N LYS A 122 9.43 23.19 -22.74
CA LYS A 122 9.93 22.93 -21.39
C LYS A 122 8.90 22.15 -20.58
N ASN A 123 7.61 22.50 -20.67
CA ASN A 123 6.54 21.86 -19.93
C ASN A 123 6.27 20.45 -20.46
N GLU A 124 6.31 20.24 -21.74
CA GLU A 124 6.10 18.94 -22.40
C GLU A 124 7.31 18.01 -22.24
N TYR A 125 8.54 18.51 -22.36
CA TYR A 125 9.77 17.73 -22.25
C TYR A 125 10.30 17.58 -20.82
N SER A 126 9.88 18.38 -19.86
CA SER A 126 10.25 18.15 -18.45
C SER A 126 9.69 16.85 -17.89
N PHE A 127 8.71 16.25 -18.56
CA PHE A 127 8.22 14.92 -18.26
C PHE A 127 9.14 13.80 -18.77
N PHE A 128 10.06 14.06 -19.69
CA PHE A 128 10.96 13.07 -20.27
C PHE A 128 12.32 12.95 -19.56
N GLY A 129 12.42 13.41 -18.33
CA GLY A 129 13.54 13.13 -17.43
C GLY A 129 14.56 14.25 -17.36
N TYR A 130 14.74 14.79 -16.16
CA TYR A 130 15.95 15.48 -15.78
C TYR A 130 17.10 14.47 -15.87
N ARG A 131 17.94 14.53 -16.92
CA ARG A 131 19.20 13.83 -16.90
C ARG A 131 20.08 14.51 -15.83
N LYS A 132 20.34 13.79 -14.77
CA LYS A 132 21.46 14.08 -13.88
C LYS A 132 22.70 13.48 -14.54
N ASP A 133 23.80 14.23 -14.57
CA ASP A 133 25.10 13.66 -14.89
C ASP A 133 25.50 12.66 -13.77
N GLU A 134 26.59 11.90 -14.01
CA GLU A 134 27.08 10.91 -13.05
C GLU A 134 27.43 11.51 -11.66
N SER A 135 27.49 12.85 -11.55
CA SER A 135 27.68 13.58 -10.29
C SER A 135 26.39 14.05 -9.65
N GLY A 136 25.20 13.73 -10.22
CA GLY A 136 23.89 14.14 -9.72
C GLY A 136 23.51 15.60 -10.04
N ARG A 137 24.29 16.29 -10.89
CA ARG A 137 24.10 17.68 -11.27
C ARG A 137 23.14 17.79 -12.45
N ILE A 138 22.11 18.64 -12.33
CA ILE A 138 21.17 18.91 -13.43
C ILE A 138 21.92 19.59 -14.57
N VAL A 139 21.97 18.96 -15.75
CA VAL A 139 22.67 19.47 -16.94
C VAL A 139 21.81 20.54 -17.61
N GLY A 140 21.99 21.81 -17.22
CA GLY A 140 21.06 22.88 -17.52
C GLY A 140 21.37 23.82 -18.71
N SER A 141 22.54 23.74 -19.34
CA SER A 141 22.85 24.69 -20.40
C SER A 141 22.62 24.17 -21.84
N GLN A 142 22.69 22.85 -22.04
CA GLN A 142 22.36 22.24 -23.34
C GLN A 142 20.85 22.24 -23.60
N ASP A 143 20.02 22.27 -22.58
CA ASP A 143 18.57 22.25 -22.68
C ASP A 143 18.01 23.54 -23.31
N LYS A 144 18.61 24.70 -23.07
CA LYS A 144 18.12 25.96 -23.61
C LYS A 144 18.26 26.09 -25.14
N LEU A 145 19.36 25.55 -25.68
CA LEU A 145 19.59 25.50 -27.12
C LEU A 145 18.67 24.45 -27.77
N LEU A 146 18.46 23.33 -27.12
CA LEU A 146 17.50 22.34 -27.59
C LEU A 146 16.06 22.87 -27.58
N GLN A 147 15.65 23.57 -26.51
CA GLN A 147 14.35 24.23 -26.42
C GLN A 147 14.16 25.24 -27.55
N ALA A 148 15.17 26.05 -27.83
CA ALA A 148 15.11 27.03 -28.92
C ALA A 148 14.96 26.36 -30.31
N ARG A 149 15.71 25.29 -30.56
CA ARG A 149 15.60 24.51 -31.79
C ARG A 149 14.22 23.85 -31.95
N LEU A 150 13.73 23.21 -30.90
CA LEU A 150 12.41 22.58 -30.92
C LEU A 150 11.29 23.60 -31.08
N ALA A 151 11.45 24.82 -30.51
CA ALA A 151 10.50 25.88 -30.68
C ALA A 151 10.36 26.31 -32.15
N ILE A 152 11.48 26.47 -32.88
CA ILE A 152 11.47 26.78 -34.30
C ILE A 152 10.84 25.63 -35.12
N LEU A 153 11.08 24.38 -34.76
CA LEU A 153 10.53 23.23 -35.48
C LEU A 153 9.01 23.10 -35.26
N ILE A 154 8.53 23.35 -34.04
CA ILE A 154 7.11 23.32 -33.71
C ILE A 154 6.34 24.45 -34.42
N GLU A 155 6.85 25.66 -34.45
CA GLU A 155 6.21 26.77 -35.12
C GLU A 155 6.09 26.61 -36.65
N ARG A 156 6.86 25.70 -37.24
CA ARG A 156 6.70 25.32 -38.66
C ARG A 156 5.56 24.29 -38.88
N GLN A 157 5.07 23.66 -37.84
CA GLN A 157 4.10 22.57 -37.93
C GLN A 157 2.76 22.93 -37.33
N LEU A 158 2.74 23.76 -36.30
CA LEU A 158 1.56 24.22 -35.61
C LEU A 158 1.32 25.72 -35.80
N SER A 159 0.07 26.09 -35.88
CA SER A 159 -0.34 27.50 -35.85
C SER A 159 -0.10 28.13 -34.47
N LYS A 160 -0.06 29.44 -34.41
CA LYS A 160 0.06 30.17 -33.14
C LYS A 160 -1.08 29.84 -32.17
N GLU A 161 -2.28 29.68 -32.70
CA GLU A 161 -3.48 29.30 -31.93
C GLU A 161 -3.34 27.90 -31.34
N GLU A 162 -2.84 26.96 -32.12
CA GLU A 162 -2.59 25.59 -31.60
C GLU A 162 -1.49 25.58 -30.55
N ILE A 163 -0.44 26.35 -30.69
CA ILE A 163 0.62 26.49 -29.69
C ILE A 163 0.09 27.12 -28.41
N LEU A 164 -0.70 28.19 -28.51
CA LEU A 164 -1.31 28.85 -27.36
C LEU A 164 -2.32 27.96 -26.67
N GLU A 165 -3.13 27.20 -27.42
CA GLU A 165 -4.06 26.23 -26.88
C GLU A 165 -3.32 25.16 -26.05
N ARG A 166 -2.27 24.58 -26.61
CA ARG A 166 -1.47 23.57 -25.91
C ARG A 166 -0.80 24.15 -24.67
N TYR A 167 -0.26 25.37 -24.77
CA TYR A 167 0.36 26.08 -23.66
C TYR A 167 -0.63 26.27 -22.51
N LEU A 168 -1.79 26.88 -22.81
CA LEU A 168 -2.84 27.12 -21.79
C LEU A 168 -3.43 25.87 -21.20
N ASN A 169 -3.40 24.74 -21.92
CA ASN A 169 -3.85 23.45 -21.42
C ASN A 169 -2.77 22.67 -20.62
N THR A 170 -1.49 23.09 -20.66
CA THR A 170 -0.39 22.33 -20.05
C THR A 170 0.35 23.05 -18.95
N VAL A 171 0.29 24.38 -18.90
CA VAL A 171 1.03 25.18 -17.92
C VAL A 171 0.55 24.94 -16.48
N PHE A 172 1.50 24.92 -15.55
CA PHE A 172 1.22 24.72 -14.13
C PHE A 172 0.92 26.02 -13.41
N PHE A 173 -0.19 26.08 -12.68
CA PHE A 173 -0.68 27.23 -11.93
C PHE A 173 -0.50 27.11 -10.40
N GLY A 174 0.07 26.02 -9.90
CA GLY A 174 0.09 25.74 -8.45
C GLY A 174 -1.14 24.95 -7.99
N ASN A 175 -1.14 24.50 -6.73
CA ASN A 175 -2.26 23.79 -6.12
C ASN A 175 -2.81 22.65 -6.99
N ASN A 176 -1.90 21.86 -7.56
CA ASN A 176 -2.21 20.73 -8.45
C ASN A 176 -3.00 21.10 -9.72
N SER A 177 -3.03 22.39 -10.10
CA SER A 177 -3.76 22.87 -11.29
C SER A 177 -2.82 22.97 -12.49
N TYR A 178 -3.07 22.15 -13.48
CA TYR A 178 -2.41 22.21 -14.76
C TYR A 178 -3.44 22.54 -15.85
N GLY A 179 -3.17 23.53 -16.65
CA GLY A 179 -4.11 24.07 -17.62
C GLY A 179 -5.10 25.09 -17.04
N LEU A 180 -5.56 25.94 -17.92
CA LEU A 180 -6.36 27.12 -17.56
C LEU A 180 -7.74 26.76 -16.98
N GLN A 181 -8.38 25.67 -17.47
CA GLN A 181 -9.68 25.24 -16.96
C GLN A 181 -9.55 24.78 -15.51
N ALA A 182 -8.55 23.94 -15.22
CA ALA A 182 -8.30 23.48 -13.86
C ALA A 182 -7.97 24.64 -12.91
N ALA A 183 -7.20 25.63 -13.38
CA ALA A 183 -6.90 26.82 -12.61
C ALA A 183 -8.16 27.67 -12.36
N ALA A 184 -9.02 27.83 -13.36
CA ALA A 184 -10.29 28.56 -13.21
C ALA A 184 -11.19 27.93 -12.14
N GLU A 185 -11.29 26.59 -12.14
CA GLU A 185 -12.06 25.84 -11.14
C GLU A 185 -11.44 25.95 -9.75
N VAL A 186 -10.12 25.73 -9.65
CA VAL A 186 -9.41 25.71 -8.37
C VAL A 186 -9.40 27.07 -7.69
N TYR A 187 -9.07 28.13 -8.43
CA TYR A 187 -8.93 29.46 -7.84
C TYR A 187 -10.22 30.27 -7.77
N PHE A 188 -11.16 30.00 -8.68
CA PHE A 188 -12.38 30.81 -8.80
C PHE A 188 -13.68 30.02 -8.81
N GLY A 189 -13.62 28.69 -8.86
CA GLY A 189 -14.79 27.83 -8.91
C GLY A 189 -15.67 28.09 -10.14
N THR A 190 -15.07 28.49 -11.25
CA THR A 190 -15.75 28.86 -12.50
C THR A 190 -15.14 28.11 -13.69
N SER A 191 -15.81 28.13 -14.82
CA SER A 191 -15.26 27.61 -16.07
C SER A 191 -14.37 28.64 -16.76
N VAL A 192 -13.47 28.19 -17.64
CA VAL A 192 -12.58 29.06 -18.40
C VAL A 192 -13.36 30.08 -19.23
N GLN A 193 -14.51 29.72 -19.79
CA GLN A 193 -15.39 30.58 -20.58
C GLN A 193 -15.92 31.76 -19.77
N SER A 194 -16.03 31.62 -18.46
CA SER A 194 -16.57 32.63 -17.55
C SER A 194 -15.50 33.45 -16.84
N LEU A 195 -14.20 33.20 -17.15
CA LEU A 195 -13.11 34.00 -16.59
C LEU A 195 -13.20 35.47 -17.02
N THR A 196 -13.12 36.37 -16.07
CA THR A 196 -12.98 37.78 -16.30
C THR A 196 -11.52 38.13 -16.69
N GLN A 197 -11.29 39.27 -17.31
CA GLN A 197 -9.94 39.76 -17.60
C GLN A 197 -9.07 39.84 -16.34
N SER A 198 -9.64 40.29 -15.24
CA SER A 198 -8.96 40.41 -13.95
C SER A 198 -8.52 39.05 -13.42
N GLN A 199 -9.38 38.03 -13.50
CA GLN A 199 -9.06 36.65 -13.13
C GLN A 199 -8.00 36.02 -14.05
N GLY A 200 -8.10 36.28 -15.36
CA GLY A 200 -7.07 35.89 -16.33
C GLY A 200 -5.71 36.53 -16.05
N ALA A 201 -5.69 37.81 -15.70
CA ALA A 201 -4.47 38.53 -15.31
C ALA A 201 -3.84 37.95 -14.04
N PHE A 202 -4.66 37.57 -13.03
CA PHE A 202 -4.18 36.91 -11.84
C PHE A 202 -3.51 35.56 -12.18
N LEU A 203 -4.19 34.71 -12.96
CA LEU A 203 -3.65 33.41 -13.37
C LEU A 203 -2.37 33.55 -14.20
N ALA A 204 -2.29 34.49 -15.14
CA ALA A 204 -1.08 34.80 -15.90
C ALA A 204 0.10 35.18 -14.98
N GLY A 205 -0.20 35.84 -13.87
CA GLY A 205 0.79 36.18 -12.85
C GLY A 205 1.39 34.94 -12.13
N LEU A 206 0.60 33.91 -11.89
CA LEU A 206 1.03 32.71 -11.19
C LEU A 206 2.04 31.88 -11.99
N VAL A 207 1.93 31.85 -13.32
CA VAL A 207 2.74 30.97 -14.18
C VAL A 207 4.24 31.18 -13.98
N LYS A 208 4.69 32.40 -13.72
CA LYS A 208 6.11 32.74 -13.51
C LYS A 208 6.75 31.97 -12.35
N GLY A 209 5.96 31.63 -11.34
CA GLY A 209 6.42 30.89 -10.16
C GLY A 209 5.27 30.51 -9.24
N PRO A 210 4.51 29.47 -9.57
CA PRO A 210 3.26 29.13 -8.87
C PRO A 210 3.44 28.96 -7.36
N SER A 211 4.52 28.31 -6.93
CA SER A 211 4.84 28.14 -5.50
C SER A 211 5.37 29.43 -4.83
N SER A 212 5.88 30.37 -5.61
CA SER A 212 6.39 31.66 -5.10
C SER A 212 5.30 32.71 -4.96
N TYR A 213 4.24 32.55 -5.73
CA TYR A 213 3.08 33.45 -5.77
C TYR A 213 1.78 32.77 -5.37
N ASP A 214 1.86 31.67 -4.66
CA ASP A 214 0.69 30.95 -4.16
C ASP A 214 -0.13 31.85 -3.21
N PRO A 215 -1.39 32.15 -3.54
CA PRO A 215 -2.22 33.09 -2.76
C PRO A 215 -2.53 32.56 -1.35
N PHE A 216 -2.48 31.26 -1.14
CA PHE A 216 -2.83 30.61 0.14
C PHE A 216 -1.67 30.56 1.13
N THR A 217 -0.45 30.47 0.63
CA THR A 217 0.77 30.37 1.47
C THR A 217 1.61 31.64 1.47
N LYS A 218 1.49 32.47 0.41
CA LYS A 218 2.27 33.69 0.22
C LYS A 218 1.40 34.84 -0.34
N PRO A 219 0.37 35.26 0.40
CA PRO A 219 -0.62 36.26 -0.09
C PRO A 219 -0.01 37.58 -0.55
N ASP A 220 0.99 38.09 0.17
CA ASP A 220 1.61 39.36 -0.16
C ASP A 220 2.42 39.29 -1.46
N SER A 221 3.17 38.23 -1.67
CA SER A 221 3.90 37.96 -2.90
C SER A 221 2.93 37.78 -4.08
N SER A 222 1.82 37.14 -3.86
CA SER A 222 0.75 36.95 -4.84
C SER A 222 0.14 38.28 -5.28
N ARG A 223 -0.25 39.15 -4.31
CA ARG A 223 -0.77 40.51 -4.57
C ARG A 223 0.23 41.38 -5.31
N TYR A 224 1.48 41.35 -4.86
CA TYR A 224 2.56 42.11 -5.53
C TYR A 224 2.70 41.68 -6.99
N ARG A 225 2.70 40.36 -7.26
CA ARG A 225 2.79 39.85 -8.62
C ARG A 225 1.57 40.20 -9.46
N TYR A 226 0.38 40.11 -8.89
CA TYR A 226 -0.84 40.50 -9.58
C TYR A 226 -0.83 41.97 -9.99
N LYS A 227 -0.41 42.88 -9.09
CA LYS A 227 -0.22 44.33 -9.44
C LYS A 227 0.77 44.52 -10.57
N GLN A 228 1.89 43.79 -10.61
CA GLN A 228 2.83 43.86 -11.74
C GLN A 228 2.19 43.47 -13.07
N VAL A 229 1.33 42.42 -13.06
CA VAL A 229 0.62 41.99 -14.26
C VAL A 229 -0.36 43.06 -14.73
N LEU A 230 -1.14 43.63 -13.83
CA LEU A 230 -2.06 44.74 -14.19
C LEU A 230 -1.32 45.93 -14.76
N SER A 231 -0.21 46.34 -14.16
CA SER A 231 0.63 47.40 -14.73
C SER A 231 1.14 47.04 -16.12
N ARG A 232 1.52 45.78 -16.34
CA ARG A 232 2.00 45.32 -17.65
C ARG A 232 0.89 45.35 -18.70
N LEU A 233 -0.33 44.99 -18.35
CA LEU A 233 -1.49 45.06 -19.26
C LEU A 233 -1.81 46.50 -19.67
N VAL A 234 -1.64 47.47 -18.75
CA VAL A 234 -1.76 48.87 -19.05
C VAL A 234 -0.65 49.35 -19.99
N GLU A 235 0.61 48.96 -19.74
CA GLU A 235 1.75 49.31 -20.58
C GLU A 235 1.61 48.84 -22.04
N VAL A 236 1.02 47.68 -22.27
CA VAL A 236 0.82 47.10 -23.61
C VAL A 236 -0.52 47.50 -24.25
N GLY A 237 -1.36 48.27 -23.54
CA GLY A 237 -2.65 48.72 -24.04
C GLY A 237 -3.80 47.75 -24.00
N GLU A 238 -3.64 46.61 -23.29
CA GLU A 238 -4.68 45.56 -23.10
C GLU A 238 -5.68 45.91 -21.99
N MET A 239 -5.37 46.95 -21.19
CA MET A 239 -6.20 47.42 -20.09
C MET A 239 -6.01 48.92 -19.89
N THR A 240 -7.09 49.62 -19.54
CA THR A 240 -6.93 51.03 -19.15
C THR A 240 -6.50 51.15 -17.69
N PRO A 241 -5.90 52.30 -17.28
CA PRO A 241 -5.57 52.52 -15.86
C PRO A 241 -6.77 52.43 -14.92
N GLU A 242 -7.95 52.82 -15.38
CA GLU A 242 -9.21 52.75 -14.65
C GLU A 242 -9.63 51.28 -14.46
N GLN A 243 -9.52 50.48 -15.53
CA GLN A 243 -9.81 49.02 -15.47
C GLN A 243 -8.85 48.30 -14.51
N ALA A 244 -7.56 48.63 -14.55
CA ALA A 244 -6.58 48.05 -13.62
C ALA A 244 -6.88 48.43 -12.16
N THR A 245 -7.33 49.67 -11.92
CA THR A 245 -7.76 50.10 -10.59
C THR A 245 -9.01 49.34 -10.13
N LEU A 246 -9.99 49.16 -11.03
CA LEU A 246 -11.19 48.41 -10.75
C LEU A 246 -10.87 46.92 -10.45
N ALA A 247 -9.93 46.33 -11.19
CA ALA A 247 -9.47 44.97 -10.96
C ALA A 247 -8.90 44.77 -9.56
N CYS A 248 -8.34 45.84 -8.95
CA CYS A 248 -7.88 45.78 -7.55
C CYS A 248 -8.99 46.05 -6.51
N LYS A 249 -10.19 46.50 -6.93
CA LYS A 249 -11.28 46.81 -6.00
C LYS A 249 -12.29 45.68 -5.74
N GLY A 250 -12.28 44.63 -6.52
CA GLY A 250 -13.17 43.49 -6.32
C GLY A 250 -13.26 42.56 -7.52
N TRP A 251 -13.62 41.34 -7.23
CA TRP A 251 -13.94 40.32 -8.20
C TRP A 251 -15.47 40.15 -8.24
N GLU A 252 -16.04 39.98 -9.38
CA GLU A 252 -17.49 39.72 -9.53
C GLU A 252 -17.91 38.30 -9.10
N SER A 253 -17.01 37.56 -8.43
CA SER A 253 -17.25 36.18 -8.01
C SER A 253 -17.63 36.05 -6.53
N THR A 254 -18.71 35.33 -6.24
CA THR A 254 -19.22 35.09 -4.87
C THR A 254 -18.30 34.21 -4.00
N ARG A 255 -17.23 33.67 -4.54
CA ARG A 255 -16.32 32.73 -3.86
C ARG A 255 -15.03 33.34 -3.33
N ILE A 256 -14.82 34.65 -3.52
CA ILE A 256 -13.62 35.33 -3.07
C ILE A 256 -13.96 36.21 -1.86
N ARG A 257 -13.31 35.94 -0.72
CA ARG A 257 -13.33 36.87 0.40
C ARG A 257 -12.39 38.03 0.13
N THR A 258 -12.90 39.25 0.24
CA THR A 258 -12.06 40.44 0.32
C THR A 258 -11.42 40.47 1.70
N VAL A 259 -10.08 40.42 1.76
CA VAL A 259 -9.36 40.73 3.00
C VAL A 259 -9.57 42.23 3.25
N GLU A 260 -9.93 42.63 4.45
CA GLU A 260 -10.33 44.00 4.84
C GLU A 260 -9.27 45.07 4.61
N ASP A 261 -8.06 44.72 4.25
CA ASP A 261 -7.00 45.69 3.88
C ASP A 261 -6.87 45.86 2.37
N SER A 262 -7.55 46.80 1.86
CA SER A 262 -7.36 47.79 0.74
C SER A 262 -6.60 47.41 -0.55
N ASP A 263 -6.04 46.21 -0.69
CA ASP A 263 -5.13 45.90 -1.79
C ASP A 263 -5.55 44.65 -2.56
N CYS A 264 -5.88 44.77 -3.82
CA CYS A 264 -6.19 43.72 -4.80
C CYS A 264 -6.60 42.34 -4.21
N PRO A 265 -7.85 41.91 -4.38
CA PRO A 265 -8.32 40.61 -3.84
C PRO A 265 -7.52 39.47 -4.48
N ILE A 266 -7.32 38.46 -3.70
CA ILE A 266 -6.73 37.16 -4.11
C ILE A 266 -7.59 36.01 -3.58
N PRO A 267 -7.57 34.82 -4.23
CA PRO A 267 -8.27 33.66 -3.74
C PRO A 267 -7.80 33.23 -2.34
N ASP A 268 -8.75 32.98 -1.39
CA ASP A 268 -8.46 32.58 -0.02
C ASP A 268 -9.08 31.23 0.42
N ASN A 269 -9.78 30.56 -0.46
CA ASN A 269 -10.63 29.41 -0.13
C ASN A 269 -9.93 28.05 -0.36
N ARG A 270 -9.09 27.66 0.59
CA ARG A 270 -8.29 26.43 0.52
C ARG A 270 -9.10 25.13 0.66
N ARG A 271 -10.20 25.13 1.41
CA ARG A 271 -11.01 23.91 1.65
C ARG A 271 -11.83 23.49 0.43
N GLU A 272 -12.36 24.44 -0.31
CA GLU A 272 -13.11 24.17 -1.54
C GLU A 272 -12.19 23.72 -2.67
N ILE A 273 -10.96 24.21 -2.68
CA ILE A 273 -9.94 23.83 -3.66
C ILE A 273 -9.55 22.36 -3.53
N SER A 274 -9.35 21.84 -2.30
CA SER A 274 -9.06 20.43 -2.09
C SER A 274 -10.16 19.53 -2.64
N ARG A 275 -11.42 19.96 -2.56
CA ARG A 275 -12.56 19.21 -3.11
C ARG A 275 -12.69 19.34 -4.63
N ALA A 276 -12.40 20.50 -5.20
CA ALA A 276 -12.44 20.72 -6.65
C ALA A 276 -11.31 19.97 -7.39
N THR A 277 -10.20 19.68 -6.70
CA THR A 277 -9.11 18.86 -7.24
C THR A 277 -9.27 17.39 -6.93
N ASP A 278 -10.39 16.96 -6.31
CA ASP A 278 -10.67 15.57 -6.02
C ASP A 278 -10.84 14.79 -7.33
N THR A 279 -9.76 14.14 -7.73
CA THR A 279 -9.68 13.24 -8.89
C THR A 279 -10.21 11.84 -8.59
N GLY A 280 -10.92 11.66 -7.46
CA GLY A 280 -11.27 10.35 -6.95
C GLY A 280 -10.06 9.62 -6.37
N ARG A 281 -9.05 10.34 -5.91
CA ARG A 281 -7.90 9.75 -5.22
C ARG A 281 -8.35 9.18 -3.89
N THR A 282 -8.09 7.91 -3.71
CA THR A 282 -8.39 7.14 -2.50
C THR A 282 -7.20 6.26 -2.16
N TYR A 283 -7.20 5.64 -0.98
CA TYR A 283 -6.19 4.64 -0.64
C TYR A 283 -6.13 3.50 -1.64
N PHE A 284 -7.29 3.08 -2.17
CA PHE A 284 -7.37 2.04 -3.19
C PHE A 284 -6.79 2.50 -4.53
N SER A 285 -7.17 3.68 -5.03
CA SER A 285 -6.67 4.19 -6.31
C SER A 285 -5.14 4.41 -6.28
N GLU A 286 -4.60 4.85 -5.14
CA GLU A 286 -3.16 4.98 -4.95
C GLU A 286 -2.44 3.62 -4.90
N ALA A 287 -3.08 2.58 -4.32
CA ALA A 287 -2.55 1.23 -4.37
C ALA A 287 -2.52 0.68 -5.82
N VAL A 288 -3.57 0.92 -6.61
CA VAL A 288 -3.60 0.61 -8.05
C VAL A 288 -2.48 1.34 -8.79
N ARG A 289 -2.29 2.63 -8.51
CA ARG A 289 -1.21 3.42 -9.13
C ARG A 289 0.18 2.87 -8.79
N ASP A 290 0.43 2.60 -7.51
CA ASP A 290 1.70 2.03 -7.06
C ASP A 290 1.96 0.67 -7.73
N TYR A 291 0.95 -0.18 -7.80
CA TYR A 291 1.04 -1.48 -8.46
C TYR A 291 1.42 -1.33 -9.94
N LEU A 292 0.67 -0.52 -10.70
CA LEU A 292 0.89 -0.35 -12.13
C LEU A 292 2.22 0.35 -12.48
N LEU A 293 2.72 1.22 -11.62
CA LEU A 293 3.97 1.95 -11.86
C LEU A 293 5.22 1.24 -11.35
N ASN A 294 5.14 0.59 -10.17
CA ASN A 294 6.32 0.17 -9.44
C ASN A 294 6.44 -1.35 -9.27
N ARG A 295 5.34 -2.11 -9.44
CA ARG A 295 5.32 -3.53 -9.08
C ARG A 295 4.96 -4.47 -10.23
N SER A 296 4.49 -3.94 -11.35
CA SER A 296 4.14 -4.71 -12.54
C SER A 296 4.76 -4.12 -13.79
N ASP A 297 4.87 -4.92 -14.83
CA ASP A 297 5.31 -4.52 -16.17
C ASP A 297 4.15 -4.45 -17.19
N ILE A 298 2.91 -4.56 -16.70
CA ILE A 298 1.68 -4.58 -17.53
C ILE A 298 1.63 -3.42 -18.52
N LEU A 299 2.03 -2.23 -18.09
CA LEU A 299 2.00 -1.02 -18.91
C LEU A 299 3.32 -0.75 -19.66
N GLY A 300 4.37 -1.51 -19.41
CA GLY A 300 5.67 -1.37 -20.09
C GLY A 300 6.83 -1.82 -19.23
N ALA A 301 7.97 -2.07 -19.87
CA ALA A 301 9.16 -2.58 -19.18
C ALA A 301 9.81 -1.54 -18.25
N THR A 302 9.73 -0.25 -18.61
CA THR A 302 10.32 0.85 -17.84
C THR A 302 9.27 1.63 -17.08
N TYR A 303 9.68 2.27 -15.97
CA TYR A 303 8.80 3.18 -15.23
C TYR A 303 8.25 4.29 -16.12
N GLU A 304 9.07 4.82 -17.04
CA GLU A 304 8.69 5.89 -17.95
C GLU A 304 7.58 5.46 -18.92
N GLU A 305 7.68 4.27 -19.49
CA GLU A 305 6.63 3.70 -20.35
C GLU A 305 5.33 3.50 -19.58
N ARG A 306 5.41 2.91 -18.39
CA ARG A 306 4.25 2.70 -17.52
C ARG A 306 3.58 4.01 -17.15
N TYR A 307 4.38 5.00 -16.75
CA TYR A 307 3.91 6.34 -16.42
C TYR A 307 3.19 7.00 -17.59
N LYS A 308 3.80 6.96 -18.79
CA LYS A 308 3.22 7.52 -20.02
C LYS A 308 1.89 6.86 -20.36
N LYS A 309 1.81 5.53 -20.36
CA LYS A 309 0.56 4.83 -20.63
C LYS A 309 -0.51 5.12 -19.59
N LEU A 310 -0.15 5.08 -18.31
CA LEU A 310 -1.12 5.29 -17.21
C LEU A 310 -1.75 6.68 -17.25
N PHE A 311 -0.95 7.72 -17.47
CA PHE A 311 -1.42 9.09 -17.33
C PHE A 311 -1.80 9.79 -18.63
N TYR A 312 -1.39 9.24 -19.77
CA TYR A 312 -1.64 9.87 -21.08
C TYR A 312 -2.30 8.91 -22.08
N GLY A 313 -2.40 7.62 -21.73
CA GLY A 313 -2.85 6.58 -22.66
C GLY A 313 -4.38 6.45 -22.80
N GLY A 314 -5.16 7.18 -22.01
CA GLY A 314 -6.63 7.09 -22.10
C GLY A 314 -7.17 5.71 -21.71
N LEU A 315 -6.54 5.04 -20.76
CA LEU A 315 -6.88 3.68 -20.38
C LEU A 315 -8.23 3.58 -19.65
N ARG A 316 -8.93 2.50 -19.88
CA ARG A 316 -10.06 2.04 -19.04
C ARG A 316 -9.54 0.90 -18.17
N ILE A 317 -9.38 1.17 -16.87
CA ILE A 317 -8.82 0.23 -15.91
C ILE A 317 -9.96 -0.32 -15.06
N TYR A 318 -10.35 -1.55 -15.32
CA TYR A 318 -11.35 -2.28 -14.54
C TYR A 318 -10.66 -2.86 -13.31
N THR A 319 -11.12 -2.46 -12.14
CA THR A 319 -10.54 -2.85 -10.87
C THR A 319 -11.41 -3.85 -10.14
N THR A 320 -10.84 -4.46 -9.11
CA THR A 320 -11.56 -5.37 -8.21
C THR A 320 -12.41 -4.65 -7.18
N LEU A 321 -12.38 -3.31 -7.12
CA LEU A 321 -13.13 -2.54 -6.14
C LEU A 321 -14.63 -2.79 -6.24
N ASP A 322 -15.25 -3.12 -5.13
CA ASP A 322 -16.70 -3.13 -4.98
C ASP A 322 -17.13 -1.89 -4.20
N LYS A 323 -17.89 -1.03 -4.86
CA LYS A 323 -18.32 0.25 -4.27
C LYS A 323 -19.17 0.08 -3.01
N SER A 324 -19.95 -1.00 -2.93
CA SER A 324 -20.77 -1.28 -1.74
C SER A 324 -19.91 -1.75 -0.57
N ALA A 325 -18.96 -2.65 -0.84
CA ALA A 325 -18.00 -3.11 0.18
C ALA A 325 -17.07 -1.97 0.63
N GLN A 326 -16.64 -1.11 -0.29
CA GLN A 326 -15.83 0.08 0.05
C GLN A 326 -16.61 1.04 0.96
N ALA A 327 -17.85 1.38 0.59
CA ALA A 327 -18.70 2.25 1.40
C ALA A 327 -19.00 1.65 2.78
N ALA A 328 -19.20 0.33 2.86
CA ALA A 328 -19.38 -0.39 4.13
C ALA A 328 -18.14 -0.28 5.03
N ALA A 329 -16.94 -0.47 4.46
CA ALA A 329 -15.69 -0.38 5.20
C ALA A 329 -15.40 1.05 5.68
N GLU A 330 -15.57 2.05 4.82
CA GLU A 330 -15.40 3.47 5.15
C GLU A 330 -16.37 3.91 6.25
N LYS A 331 -17.66 3.58 6.10
CA LYS A 331 -18.69 3.85 7.08
C LYS A 331 -18.37 3.22 8.43
N ALA A 332 -18.01 1.93 8.43
CA ALA A 332 -17.68 1.21 9.67
C ALA A 332 -16.45 1.81 10.37
N ALA A 333 -15.39 2.13 9.62
CA ALA A 333 -14.19 2.74 10.15
C ALA A 333 -14.48 4.14 10.75
N LEU A 334 -15.36 4.92 10.12
CA LEU A 334 -15.71 6.27 10.57
C LEU A 334 -16.66 6.24 11.77
N GLU A 335 -17.74 5.46 11.70
CA GLU A 335 -18.79 5.43 12.72
C GLU A 335 -18.35 4.76 14.03
N GLN A 336 -17.55 3.70 13.94
CA GLN A 336 -17.09 2.98 15.13
C GLN A 336 -15.94 3.67 15.85
N MET A 337 -15.17 4.51 15.17
CA MET A 337 -14.00 5.17 15.75
C MET A 337 -14.30 6.61 16.16
N PRO A 338 -14.32 6.96 17.45
CA PRO A 338 -14.46 8.34 17.88
C PRO A 338 -13.27 9.18 17.40
N GLU A 339 -13.52 10.48 17.20
CA GLU A 339 -12.42 11.43 17.05
C GLU A 339 -11.61 11.47 18.34
N ASN A 340 -10.29 11.48 18.22
CA ASN A 340 -9.42 11.39 19.38
C ASN A 340 -8.11 12.15 19.20
N SER A 341 -7.58 12.65 20.31
CA SER A 341 -6.34 13.43 20.37
C SER A 341 -5.08 12.59 20.17
N ALA A 342 -5.16 11.27 20.37
CA ALA A 342 -4.04 10.33 20.22
C ALA A 342 -3.80 9.88 18.77
N ASN A 343 -4.55 10.40 17.79
CA ASN A 343 -4.47 10.02 16.38
C ASN A 343 -4.67 8.52 16.12
N ILE A 344 -5.48 7.86 16.95
CA ILE A 344 -5.80 6.44 16.73
C ILE A 344 -6.80 6.35 15.58
N GLN A 345 -6.46 5.51 14.59
CA GLN A 345 -7.22 5.33 13.36
C GLN A 345 -7.43 3.85 13.07
N ALA A 346 -8.33 3.57 12.14
CA ALA A 346 -8.56 2.22 11.63
C ALA A 346 -8.07 2.09 10.19
N ALA A 347 -7.55 0.90 9.85
CA ALA A 347 -7.35 0.46 8.48
C ALA A 347 -8.14 -0.84 8.24
N VAL A 348 -8.75 -0.95 7.06
CA VAL A 348 -9.61 -2.09 6.68
C VAL A 348 -9.21 -2.57 5.29
N VAL A 349 -9.08 -3.87 5.12
CA VAL A 349 -8.92 -4.52 3.81
C VAL A 349 -9.92 -5.65 3.71
N THR A 350 -10.72 -5.66 2.65
CA THR A 350 -11.65 -6.74 2.33
C THR A 350 -11.25 -7.41 1.02
N VAL A 351 -11.15 -8.73 1.04
CA VAL A 351 -10.73 -9.56 -0.09
C VAL A 351 -11.83 -10.58 -0.40
N ASP A 352 -12.07 -10.81 -1.67
CA ASP A 352 -12.93 -11.88 -2.18
C ASP A 352 -12.25 -13.24 -2.02
N ASN A 353 -12.91 -14.19 -1.38
CA ASN A 353 -12.27 -15.47 -1.07
C ASN A 353 -12.04 -16.34 -2.30
N ALA A 354 -12.92 -16.25 -3.29
CA ALA A 354 -12.87 -17.09 -4.47
C ALA A 354 -11.81 -16.63 -5.50
N THR A 355 -11.44 -15.35 -5.47
CA THR A 355 -10.58 -14.76 -6.50
C THR A 355 -9.31 -14.11 -5.97
N GLY A 356 -9.27 -13.66 -4.71
CA GLY A 356 -8.19 -12.83 -4.17
C GLY A 356 -8.36 -11.33 -4.50
N GLY A 357 -9.39 -10.94 -5.25
CA GLY A 357 -9.63 -9.53 -5.60
C GLY A 357 -9.88 -8.65 -4.38
N VAL A 358 -9.18 -7.52 -4.28
CA VAL A 358 -9.36 -6.55 -3.18
C VAL A 358 -10.62 -5.75 -3.42
N ARG A 359 -11.68 -6.03 -2.65
CA ARG A 359 -13.02 -5.42 -2.79
C ARG A 359 -13.15 -4.08 -2.10
N ALA A 360 -12.38 -3.85 -1.01
CA ALA A 360 -12.36 -2.59 -0.27
C ALA A 360 -10.99 -2.35 0.39
N MET A 361 -10.61 -1.08 0.48
CA MET A 361 -9.38 -0.66 1.15
C MET A 361 -9.55 0.71 1.82
N VAL A 362 -9.41 0.75 3.14
CA VAL A 362 -9.39 1.96 3.96
C VAL A 362 -8.03 2.02 4.64
N GLY A 363 -7.23 3.01 4.30
CA GLY A 363 -5.86 3.16 4.82
C GLY A 363 -5.73 4.12 6.01
N GLY A 364 -6.82 4.76 6.43
CA GLY A 364 -6.88 5.75 7.50
C GLY A 364 -8.22 6.46 7.52
N ARG A 365 -8.35 7.48 8.38
CA ARG A 365 -9.62 8.19 8.58
C ARG A 365 -10.03 9.07 7.39
N ASP A 366 -9.05 9.76 6.79
CA ASP A 366 -9.28 10.69 5.68
C ASP A 366 -8.04 10.74 4.79
N PHE A 367 -8.19 10.33 3.54
CA PHE A 367 -7.11 10.33 2.55
C PHE A 367 -6.59 11.76 2.28
N LEU A 368 -7.46 12.76 2.28
CA LEU A 368 -7.08 14.15 2.01
C LEU A 368 -6.25 14.78 3.16
N VAL A 369 -6.39 14.24 4.37
CA VAL A 369 -5.59 14.64 5.54
C VAL A 369 -4.27 13.88 5.60
N SER A 370 -4.28 12.61 5.24
CA SER A 370 -3.10 11.73 5.26
C SER A 370 -3.15 10.71 4.13
N GLU A 371 -2.22 10.82 3.18
CA GLU A 371 -2.05 9.86 2.09
C GLU A 371 -1.35 8.56 2.54
N VAL A 372 -1.01 8.45 3.83
CA VAL A 372 -0.36 7.25 4.39
C VAL A 372 -1.34 6.09 4.41
N ASN A 373 -1.15 5.14 3.51
CA ASN A 373 -1.98 3.94 3.40
C ASN A 373 -1.56 2.87 4.41
N VAL A 374 -2.19 2.85 5.60
CA VAL A 374 -1.89 1.86 6.64
C VAL A 374 -2.38 0.46 6.25
N ALA A 375 -3.35 0.34 5.35
CA ALA A 375 -3.82 -0.95 4.84
C ALA A 375 -2.70 -1.78 4.17
N MET A 376 -1.64 -1.11 3.71
CA MET A 376 -0.45 -1.73 3.10
C MET A 376 0.81 -1.57 3.96
N ARG A 377 0.72 -0.95 5.13
CA ARG A 377 1.85 -0.82 6.07
C ARG A 377 1.89 -1.98 7.04
N ARG A 378 3.09 -2.48 7.27
CA ARG A 378 3.31 -3.55 8.23
C ARG A 378 3.23 -3.03 9.66
N ARG A 379 2.58 -3.84 10.52
CA ARG A 379 2.39 -3.61 11.94
C ARG A 379 2.46 -4.94 12.67
N GLN A 380 2.91 -4.92 13.91
CA GLN A 380 2.90 -6.11 14.76
C GLN A 380 1.48 -6.65 14.90
N THR A 381 1.33 -7.94 14.59
CA THR A 381 0.02 -8.57 14.43
C THR A 381 -0.64 -8.97 15.75
N GLY A 382 0.15 -9.01 16.83
CA GLY A 382 -0.33 -9.54 18.08
C GLY A 382 -0.90 -10.96 17.89
N SER A 383 -1.84 -11.32 18.73
CA SER A 383 -2.46 -12.66 18.71
C SER A 383 -3.23 -13.02 17.45
N SER A 384 -3.41 -12.11 16.47
CA SER A 384 -4.09 -12.48 15.21
C SER A 384 -3.28 -13.46 14.37
N VAL A 385 -1.94 -13.45 14.49
CA VAL A 385 -1.04 -14.43 13.85
C VAL A 385 -1.36 -15.87 14.21
N LYS A 386 -1.97 -16.11 15.36
CA LYS A 386 -2.28 -17.45 15.87
C LYS A 386 -3.17 -18.27 14.93
N MET A 387 -3.95 -17.63 14.05
CA MET A 387 -4.72 -18.34 13.04
C MET A 387 -3.83 -19.11 12.06
N PHE A 388 -2.65 -18.58 11.72
CA PHE A 388 -1.69 -19.23 10.82
C PHE A 388 -0.91 -20.32 11.54
N ILE A 389 -0.60 -20.12 12.83
CA ILE A 389 0.00 -21.18 13.67
C ILE A 389 -0.97 -22.35 13.82
N LEU A 390 -2.26 -22.07 14.00
CA LEU A 390 -3.30 -23.09 14.03
C LEU A 390 -3.37 -23.86 12.70
N ALA A 391 -3.39 -23.15 11.58
CA ALA A 391 -3.40 -23.76 10.25
C ALA A 391 -2.17 -24.68 10.05
N ALA A 392 -0.99 -24.22 10.47
CA ALA A 392 0.22 -25.01 10.43
C ALA A 392 0.15 -26.26 11.36
N ALA A 393 -0.48 -26.13 12.50
CA ALA A 393 -0.68 -27.25 13.40
C ALA A 393 -1.64 -28.29 12.80
N MET A 394 -2.74 -27.85 12.19
CA MET A 394 -3.67 -28.76 11.48
C MET A 394 -2.97 -29.44 10.30
N GLU A 395 -2.14 -28.72 9.56
CA GLU A 395 -1.37 -29.27 8.44
C GLU A 395 -0.28 -30.25 8.90
N ALA A 396 0.25 -30.03 10.09
CA ALA A 396 1.17 -30.97 10.75
C ALA A 396 0.45 -32.20 11.35
N GLY A 397 -0.87 -32.36 11.18
CA GLY A 397 -1.65 -33.48 11.63
C GLY A 397 -2.17 -33.41 13.08
N LEU A 398 -2.09 -32.24 13.74
CA LEU A 398 -2.77 -31.98 14.99
C LEU A 398 -4.28 -31.83 14.76
N LEU A 399 -5.07 -32.10 15.79
CA LEU A 399 -6.53 -32.00 15.75
C LEU A 399 -7.03 -30.90 16.70
N PRO A 400 -8.21 -30.34 16.46
CA PRO A 400 -8.81 -29.33 17.35
C PRO A 400 -9.01 -29.84 18.79
N GLU A 401 -9.14 -31.15 18.99
CA GLU A 401 -9.36 -31.85 20.27
C GLU A 401 -8.05 -32.12 21.01
N ASP A 402 -6.88 -31.96 20.38
CA ASP A 402 -5.59 -32.11 21.07
C ASP A 402 -5.48 -31.12 22.22
N VAL A 403 -4.91 -31.57 23.30
CA VAL A 403 -4.77 -30.77 24.53
C VAL A 403 -3.35 -30.26 24.69
N ILE A 404 -3.25 -29.01 25.14
CA ILE A 404 -1.99 -28.33 25.38
C ILE A 404 -2.09 -27.50 26.66
N ASP A 405 -0.96 -27.34 27.35
CA ASP A 405 -0.91 -26.50 28.55
C ASP A 405 -0.77 -25.02 28.18
N GLY A 406 -1.59 -24.18 28.74
CA GLY A 406 -1.60 -22.72 28.58
C GLY A 406 -1.28 -21.94 29.87
N THR A 407 -0.74 -22.65 30.91
CA THR A 407 -0.44 -22.04 32.21
C THR A 407 0.65 -20.96 32.08
N LEU A 408 0.43 -19.82 32.74
CA LEU A 408 1.39 -18.73 32.90
C LEU A 408 2.12 -18.80 34.25
N PRO A 409 3.36 -18.28 34.34
CA PRO A 409 4.25 -17.91 33.24
C PRO A 409 4.79 -19.12 32.50
N CYS A 410 5.30 -18.92 31.27
CA CYS A 410 6.02 -19.96 30.55
C CYS A 410 7.28 -19.40 29.88
N THR A 411 8.35 -20.18 29.89
CA THR A 411 9.64 -19.87 29.27
C THR A 411 9.93 -20.92 28.22
N LEU A 412 10.17 -20.49 26.98
CA LEU A 412 10.42 -21.39 25.86
C LEU A 412 11.79 -21.11 25.25
N PRO A 413 12.40 -22.10 24.58
CA PRO A 413 13.56 -21.85 23.73
C PRO A 413 13.23 -20.84 22.62
N ASN A 414 14.23 -20.04 22.26
CA ASN A 414 14.10 -19.06 21.19
C ASN A 414 15.17 -19.32 20.12
N PRO A 415 15.06 -20.41 19.36
CA PRO A 415 16.06 -20.80 18.38
C PRO A 415 16.22 -19.73 17.32
N GLY A 416 17.47 -19.48 16.89
CA GLY A 416 17.82 -18.48 15.91
C GLY A 416 17.92 -17.05 16.46
N ASN A 417 17.72 -16.86 17.77
CA ASN A 417 17.98 -15.59 18.45
C ASN A 417 19.03 -15.79 19.55
N ASP A 418 20.31 -15.59 19.19
CA ASP A 418 21.44 -15.80 20.10
C ASP A 418 21.49 -14.75 21.21
N GLU A 419 20.91 -13.56 20.99
CA GLU A 419 20.87 -12.50 21.99
C GLU A 419 19.86 -12.79 23.10
N GLU A 420 18.74 -13.45 22.74
CA GLU A 420 17.67 -13.86 23.65
C GLU A 420 17.35 -15.35 23.45
N PRO A 421 18.16 -16.26 23.99
CA PRO A 421 18.02 -17.69 23.74
C PRO A 421 16.76 -18.29 24.35
N THR A 422 16.06 -17.56 25.21
CA THR A 422 14.78 -17.94 25.82
C THR A 422 13.74 -16.86 25.66
N PHE A 423 12.50 -17.24 25.53
CA PHE A 423 11.36 -16.35 25.42
C PHE A 423 10.40 -16.56 26.60
N LEU A 424 10.29 -15.53 27.47
CA LEU A 424 9.41 -15.52 28.63
C LEU A 424 8.05 -14.91 28.29
N ILE A 425 6.98 -15.61 28.58
CA ILE A 425 5.62 -15.08 28.55
C ILE A 425 5.07 -15.06 29.98
N SER A 426 4.87 -13.84 30.51
CA SER A 426 4.35 -13.62 31.85
C SER A 426 2.97 -12.96 31.87
N ASN A 427 2.51 -12.46 30.73
CA ASN A 427 1.29 -11.67 30.60
C ASN A 427 0.24 -12.39 29.76
N GLY A 428 -1.04 -12.18 30.10
CA GLY A 428 -2.18 -12.71 29.39
C GLY A 428 -3.11 -13.53 30.28
N VAL A 429 -3.87 -14.43 29.65
CA VAL A 429 -4.77 -15.35 30.36
C VAL A 429 -4.05 -16.64 30.62
N SER A 430 -4.04 -17.09 31.88
CA SER A 430 -3.54 -18.40 32.25
C SER A 430 -4.67 -19.43 32.10
N GLN A 431 -4.42 -20.48 31.37
CA GLN A 431 -5.38 -21.56 31.15
C GLN A 431 -4.68 -22.90 31.41
N PRO A 432 -5.17 -23.73 32.35
CA PRO A 432 -4.68 -25.10 32.49
C PRO A 432 -4.82 -25.87 31.18
N VAL A 433 -4.26 -27.09 31.18
CA VAL A 433 -4.35 -28.00 30.02
C VAL A 433 -5.79 -28.07 29.49
N SER A 434 -5.97 -27.75 28.23
CA SER A 434 -7.24 -27.76 27.54
C SER A 434 -7.04 -28.00 26.04
N ASN A 435 -8.11 -28.27 25.31
CA ASN A 435 -8.04 -28.55 23.87
C ASN A 435 -7.75 -27.27 23.05
N LEU A 436 -7.25 -27.45 21.81
CA LEU A 436 -6.87 -26.35 20.91
C LEU A 436 -8.07 -25.45 20.57
N ARG A 437 -9.31 -25.96 20.54
CA ARG A 437 -10.51 -25.12 20.34
C ARG A 437 -10.63 -24.06 21.44
N THR A 438 -10.51 -24.46 22.70
CA THR A 438 -10.58 -23.57 23.85
C THR A 438 -9.39 -22.61 23.87
N MET A 439 -8.17 -23.13 23.64
CA MET A 439 -6.96 -22.31 23.60
C MET A 439 -7.00 -21.23 22.49
N THR A 440 -7.61 -21.58 21.35
CA THR A 440 -7.83 -20.66 20.22
C THR A 440 -8.87 -19.60 20.55
N ALA A 441 -10.03 -20.04 21.06
CA ALA A 441 -11.15 -19.18 21.39
C ALA A 441 -10.77 -18.13 22.45
N LEU A 442 -9.99 -18.53 23.46
CA LEU A 442 -9.51 -17.67 24.55
C LEU A 442 -8.17 -16.98 24.23
N SER A 443 -7.55 -17.31 23.09
CA SER A 443 -6.29 -16.67 22.63
C SER A 443 -5.10 -16.86 23.57
N ILE A 444 -4.92 -18.04 24.15
CA ILE A 444 -3.95 -18.32 25.21
C ILE A 444 -2.51 -18.24 24.66
N ASN A 445 -1.69 -17.36 25.25
CA ASN A 445 -0.32 -17.09 24.76
C ASN A 445 0.61 -18.29 24.93
N CYS A 446 0.72 -18.86 26.14
CA CYS A 446 1.62 -19.98 26.40
C CYS A 446 1.27 -21.23 25.58
N ALA A 447 -0.04 -21.52 25.39
CA ALA A 447 -0.47 -22.61 24.55
C ALA A 447 0.01 -22.47 23.11
N TYR A 448 -0.12 -21.28 22.53
CA TYR A 448 0.31 -21.00 21.16
C TYR A 448 1.82 -20.93 20.98
N ALA A 449 2.53 -20.48 22.00
CA ALA A 449 3.99 -20.52 21.99
C ALA A 449 4.52 -21.96 22.00
N ARG A 450 3.94 -22.83 22.81
CA ARG A 450 4.23 -24.27 22.80
C ARG A 450 3.81 -24.91 21.47
N LEU A 451 2.62 -24.57 20.96
CA LEU A 451 2.11 -25.09 19.69
C LEU A 451 3.05 -24.76 18.52
N ALA A 452 3.54 -23.53 18.46
CA ALA A 452 4.48 -23.11 17.42
C ALA A 452 5.81 -23.87 17.49
N GLN A 453 6.29 -24.19 18.70
CA GLN A 453 7.48 -25.04 18.90
C GLN A 453 7.22 -26.48 18.49
N VAL A 454 6.04 -27.03 18.81
CA VAL A 454 5.64 -28.40 18.44
C VAL A 454 5.60 -28.55 16.93
N VAL A 455 5.07 -27.57 16.22
CA VAL A 455 5.01 -27.56 14.74
C VAL A 455 6.39 -27.33 14.14
N GLY A 456 7.18 -26.50 14.78
CA GLY A 456 8.46 -25.97 14.30
C GLY A 456 8.30 -24.57 13.71
N LEU A 457 9.01 -23.60 14.27
CA LEU A 457 8.86 -22.19 13.94
C LEU A 457 9.11 -21.91 12.44
N GLU A 458 10.13 -22.52 11.85
CA GLU A 458 10.45 -22.38 10.43
C GLU A 458 9.33 -22.91 9.53
N LYS A 459 8.69 -24.02 9.91
CA LYS A 459 7.56 -24.57 9.15
C LYS A 459 6.33 -23.67 9.23
N VAL A 460 6.08 -23.08 10.39
CA VAL A 460 5.02 -22.08 10.55
C VAL A 460 5.29 -20.91 9.60
N VAL A 461 6.51 -20.37 9.57
CA VAL A 461 6.90 -19.26 8.70
C VAL A 461 6.76 -19.63 7.22
N ALA A 462 7.24 -20.82 6.82
CA ALA A 462 7.12 -21.29 5.44
C ALA A 462 5.66 -21.40 5.00
N LEU A 463 4.78 -21.92 5.86
CA LEU A 463 3.35 -22.02 5.58
C LEU A 463 2.70 -20.62 5.51
N MET A 464 3.08 -19.70 6.40
CA MET A 464 2.61 -18.32 6.33
C MET A 464 2.95 -17.67 4.98
N TYR A 465 4.18 -17.81 4.48
CA TYR A 465 4.52 -17.34 3.13
C TYR A 465 3.72 -18.05 2.04
N GLY A 466 3.46 -19.35 2.17
CA GLY A 466 2.60 -20.08 1.23
C GLY A 466 1.17 -19.54 1.18
N MET A 467 0.62 -19.15 2.32
CA MET A 467 -0.77 -18.66 2.43
C MET A 467 -0.95 -17.20 2.07
N MET A 468 0.08 -16.35 2.17
CA MET A 468 -0.06 -14.89 2.03
C MET A 468 0.93 -14.26 1.06
N SER A 469 1.73 -15.06 0.35
CA SER A 469 2.71 -14.54 -0.59
C SER A 469 2.06 -13.75 -1.72
N SER A 470 2.66 -12.62 -2.07
CA SER A 470 2.19 -11.73 -3.12
C SER A 470 3.32 -10.81 -3.55
N ASP A 471 3.07 -10.00 -4.58
CA ASP A 471 3.97 -8.92 -4.98
C ASP A 471 4.18 -7.86 -3.87
N PHE A 472 3.31 -7.85 -2.84
CA PHE A 472 3.37 -6.91 -1.71
C PHE A 472 4.13 -7.49 -0.52
N LEU A 473 4.18 -8.80 -0.36
CA LEU A 473 4.99 -9.50 0.63
C LEU A 473 6.17 -10.19 -0.08
N PRO A 474 7.36 -9.58 -0.12
CA PRO A 474 8.51 -10.16 -0.79
C PRO A 474 8.83 -11.53 -0.21
N LYS A 475 8.98 -12.51 -1.09
CA LYS A 475 9.41 -13.86 -0.72
C LYS A 475 10.88 -13.83 -0.33
N PRO A 476 11.26 -14.58 0.71
CA PRO A 476 12.67 -14.70 1.07
C PRO A 476 13.44 -15.43 -0.05
N GLU A 477 14.61 -14.92 -0.38
CA GLU A 477 15.60 -15.65 -1.17
C GLU A 477 16.36 -16.60 -0.24
N TRP A 478 15.87 -17.83 -0.11
CA TRP A 478 16.45 -18.84 0.75
C TRP A 478 17.88 -19.21 0.29
N GLY A 479 18.81 -19.28 1.24
CA GLY A 479 20.20 -19.66 0.99
C GLY A 479 21.16 -18.52 0.64
N THR A 480 20.74 -17.26 0.81
CA THR A 480 21.58 -16.07 0.65
C THR A 480 21.64 -15.25 1.92
N ASP A 481 22.52 -14.25 1.99
CA ASP A 481 22.50 -13.26 3.09
C ASP A 481 21.16 -12.53 3.20
N ALA A 482 20.31 -12.61 2.17
CA ALA A 482 18.94 -12.10 2.18
C ALA A 482 18.02 -12.84 3.16
N GLU A 483 18.36 -14.05 3.62
CA GLU A 483 17.62 -14.71 4.71
C GLU A 483 17.57 -13.85 5.98
N ARG A 484 18.58 -13.01 6.21
CA ARG A 484 18.60 -12.04 7.32
C ARG A 484 17.57 -10.92 7.16
N LEU A 485 17.10 -10.70 5.94
CA LEU A 485 16.09 -9.69 5.59
C LEU A 485 14.68 -10.25 5.60
N ASN A 486 14.49 -11.52 5.95
CA ASN A 486 13.17 -12.12 6.05
C ASN A 486 12.27 -11.28 6.95
N LEU A 487 11.11 -10.92 6.43
CA LEU A 487 10.13 -10.09 7.14
C LEU A 487 9.48 -10.83 8.29
N ILE A 488 9.32 -12.16 8.15
CA ILE A 488 8.77 -13.03 9.19
C ILE A 488 9.91 -13.87 9.76
N LYS A 489 10.28 -13.59 11.01
CA LYS A 489 11.34 -14.29 11.72
C LYS A 489 10.80 -15.52 12.45
N PRO A 490 11.47 -16.68 12.34
CA PRO A 490 11.07 -17.91 13.04
C PRO A 490 11.51 -17.91 14.50
N TYR A 491 11.27 -16.82 15.24
CA TYR A 491 11.55 -16.69 16.66
C TYR A 491 10.32 -17.11 17.50
N ALA A 492 10.51 -17.46 18.75
CA ALA A 492 9.42 -17.82 19.65
C ALA A 492 8.37 -16.70 19.79
N SER A 493 8.79 -15.45 19.68
CA SER A 493 7.94 -14.25 19.70
C SER A 493 6.96 -14.16 18.50
N LEU A 494 7.15 -14.96 17.43
CA LEU A 494 6.16 -15.15 16.38
C LEU A 494 4.78 -15.51 16.96
N SER A 495 4.76 -16.35 18.00
CA SER A 495 3.53 -16.85 18.63
C SER A 495 2.69 -15.76 19.30
N THR A 496 3.30 -14.64 19.67
CA THR A 496 2.64 -13.46 20.25
C THR A 496 2.48 -12.34 19.24
N GLY A 497 2.96 -12.52 17.99
CA GLY A 497 2.77 -11.58 16.88
C GLY A 497 3.76 -10.42 16.87
N ALA A 498 5.01 -10.65 17.26
CA ALA A 498 6.07 -9.66 17.16
C ALA A 498 6.44 -9.33 15.71
N ASN A 499 6.23 -10.26 14.78
CA ASN A 499 6.44 -10.01 13.36
C ASN A 499 5.40 -9.02 12.81
N GLU A 500 5.85 -8.18 11.89
CA GLU A 500 5.03 -7.14 11.28
C GLU A 500 4.47 -7.58 9.93
N LEU A 501 3.15 -7.50 9.79
CA LEU A 501 2.40 -7.76 8.56
C LEU A 501 1.41 -6.62 8.30
N SER A 502 1.10 -6.37 7.05
CA SER A 502 0.07 -5.39 6.69
C SER A 502 -1.35 -5.98 6.81
N PRO A 503 -2.39 -5.14 6.94
CA PRO A 503 -3.77 -5.60 6.80
C PRO A 503 -4.02 -6.38 5.50
N LEU A 504 -3.38 -6.01 4.39
CA LEU A 504 -3.48 -6.74 3.13
C LEU A 504 -2.87 -8.15 3.24
N ASP A 505 -1.67 -8.30 3.84
CA ASP A 505 -1.03 -9.59 4.04
C ASP A 505 -1.89 -10.50 4.93
N MET A 506 -2.44 -9.93 6.01
CA MET A 506 -3.29 -10.66 6.96
C MET A 506 -4.62 -11.09 6.33
N ALA A 507 -5.23 -10.25 5.48
CA ALA A 507 -6.43 -10.60 4.75
C ALA A 507 -6.15 -11.69 3.71
N SER A 508 -5.05 -11.59 2.97
CA SER A 508 -4.62 -12.60 1.99
C SER A 508 -4.39 -13.98 2.61
N GLY A 509 -3.66 -14.03 3.74
CA GLY A 509 -3.44 -15.30 4.44
C GLY A 509 -4.72 -15.90 5.02
N ALA A 510 -5.59 -15.08 5.57
CA ALA A 510 -6.88 -15.54 6.11
C ALA A 510 -7.86 -15.98 5.01
N GLN A 511 -7.82 -15.32 3.82
CA GLN A 511 -8.53 -15.75 2.62
C GLN A 511 -8.20 -17.21 2.26
N THR A 512 -6.93 -17.59 2.33
CA THR A 512 -6.48 -18.97 2.06
C THR A 512 -7.17 -19.96 2.98
N ILE A 513 -7.28 -19.65 4.27
CA ILE A 513 -8.02 -20.51 5.23
C ILE A 513 -9.51 -20.54 4.87
N ALA A 514 -10.11 -19.38 4.61
CA ALA A 514 -11.53 -19.26 4.26
C ALA A 514 -11.88 -19.98 2.96
N ASN A 515 -10.97 -20.01 2.00
CA ASN A 515 -11.12 -20.66 0.69
C ASN A 515 -10.61 -22.11 0.69
N MET A 516 -10.77 -22.82 1.82
CA MET A 516 -10.44 -24.23 1.96
C MET A 516 -8.98 -24.57 1.55
N GLY A 517 -8.05 -23.68 1.87
CA GLY A 517 -6.62 -23.86 1.64
C GLY A 517 -6.12 -23.39 0.29
N VAL A 518 -7.00 -22.96 -0.61
CA VAL A 518 -6.62 -22.41 -1.92
C VAL A 518 -6.26 -20.95 -1.75
N HIS A 519 -5.01 -20.63 -1.99
CA HIS A 519 -4.50 -19.25 -2.01
C HIS A 519 -4.72 -18.61 -3.37
N HIS A 520 -5.23 -17.39 -3.35
CA HIS A 520 -5.20 -16.47 -4.48
C HIS A 520 -4.39 -15.24 -4.09
N GLU A 521 -3.44 -14.86 -4.93
CA GLU A 521 -2.70 -13.62 -4.68
C GLU A 521 -3.64 -12.42 -4.73
N PRO A 522 -3.54 -11.48 -3.76
CA PRO A 522 -4.38 -10.29 -3.78
C PRO A 522 -4.02 -9.42 -5.00
N PHE A 523 -5.02 -8.98 -5.72
CA PHE A 523 -4.86 -8.12 -6.89
C PHE A 523 -5.91 -7.00 -6.93
N PHE A 524 -5.60 -5.96 -7.72
CA PHE A 524 -6.39 -4.73 -7.81
C PHE A 524 -6.99 -4.50 -9.19
N VAL A 525 -6.40 -5.07 -10.25
CA VAL A 525 -6.76 -4.79 -11.64
C VAL A 525 -7.21 -6.08 -12.32
N GLU A 526 -8.46 -6.09 -12.77
CA GLU A 526 -9.03 -7.22 -13.51
C GLU A 526 -8.71 -7.14 -15.00
N LYS A 527 -8.85 -5.94 -15.59
CA LYS A 527 -8.70 -5.75 -17.03
C LYS A 527 -8.24 -4.32 -17.33
N ILE A 528 -7.45 -4.14 -18.37
CA ILE A 528 -7.12 -2.82 -18.92
C ILE A 528 -7.42 -2.83 -20.42
N GLU A 529 -8.12 -1.78 -20.86
CA GLU A 529 -8.40 -1.50 -22.26
C GLU A 529 -7.79 -0.16 -22.67
N ASP A 530 -7.32 -0.08 -23.90
CA ASP A 530 -6.97 1.15 -24.58
C ASP A 530 -7.82 1.35 -25.85
N SER A 531 -7.46 2.30 -26.71
CA SER A 531 -8.18 2.56 -27.97
C SER A 531 -8.10 1.40 -28.98
N THR A 532 -7.22 0.42 -28.78
CA THR A 532 -7.05 -0.75 -29.66
C THR A 532 -7.77 -1.99 -29.12
N GLY A 533 -8.21 -1.98 -27.88
CA GLY A 533 -8.91 -3.07 -27.22
C GLY A 533 -8.31 -3.46 -25.88
N VAL A 534 -8.50 -4.71 -25.48
CA VAL A 534 -7.97 -5.25 -24.22
C VAL A 534 -6.45 -5.44 -24.34
N ILE A 535 -5.68 -4.77 -23.47
CA ILE A 535 -4.22 -4.88 -23.40
C ILE A 535 -3.74 -5.70 -22.21
N TYR A 536 -4.61 -5.93 -21.22
CA TYR A 536 -4.36 -6.77 -20.06
C TYR A 536 -5.66 -7.41 -19.57
N GLN A 537 -5.57 -8.68 -19.21
CA GLN A 537 -6.61 -9.42 -18.49
C GLN A 537 -5.94 -10.22 -17.38
N HIS A 538 -6.42 -10.05 -16.14
CA HIS A 538 -5.91 -10.84 -15.03
C HIS A 538 -6.30 -12.30 -15.17
N GLU A 539 -5.33 -13.18 -14.96
CA GLU A 539 -5.54 -14.64 -14.95
C GLU A 539 -5.39 -15.15 -13.52
N LEU A 540 -6.41 -15.84 -13.04
CA LEU A 540 -6.38 -16.45 -11.71
C LEU A 540 -5.38 -17.62 -11.72
N ASN A 541 -4.42 -17.58 -10.81
CA ASN A 541 -3.45 -18.65 -10.61
C ASN A 541 -3.56 -19.20 -9.18
N PRO A 542 -4.56 -20.07 -8.91
CA PRO A 542 -4.77 -20.63 -7.58
C PRO A 542 -3.64 -21.58 -7.17
N ASP A 543 -3.25 -21.53 -5.89
CA ASP A 543 -2.30 -22.45 -5.30
C ASP A 543 -2.86 -23.11 -4.04
N GLN A 544 -2.84 -24.45 -3.96
CA GLN A 544 -3.23 -25.18 -2.75
C GLN A 544 -2.12 -25.04 -1.70
N ALA A 545 -2.16 -23.96 -0.93
CA ALA A 545 -1.15 -23.65 0.08
C ALA A 545 -1.35 -24.42 1.39
N LEU A 546 -2.56 -24.87 1.67
CA LEU A 546 -2.96 -25.64 2.85
C LEU A 546 -3.91 -26.75 2.39
N SER A 547 -3.83 -27.95 2.93
CA SER A 547 -4.78 -29.00 2.57
C SER A 547 -6.22 -28.60 2.96
N GLU A 548 -7.20 -29.01 2.16
CA GLU A 548 -8.62 -28.71 2.42
C GLU A 548 -9.04 -29.16 3.83
N ALA A 549 -8.63 -30.37 4.24
CA ALA A 549 -8.92 -30.90 5.56
C ALA A 549 -8.39 -30.01 6.68
N SER A 550 -7.16 -29.52 6.55
CA SER A 550 -6.52 -28.63 7.53
C SER A 550 -7.15 -27.26 7.56
N ALA A 551 -7.52 -26.73 6.40
CA ALA A 551 -8.26 -25.47 6.29
C ALA A 551 -9.63 -25.57 6.98
N LEU A 552 -10.41 -26.59 6.69
CA LEU A 552 -11.73 -26.83 7.31
C LEU A 552 -11.65 -27.02 8.82
N ARG A 553 -10.65 -27.77 9.33
CA ARG A 553 -10.39 -27.90 10.77
C ARG A 553 -10.01 -26.55 11.42
N SER A 554 -9.24 -25.74 10.70
CA SER A 554 -8.86 -24.39 11.15
C SER A 554 -10.09 -23.48 11.23
N VAL A 555 -10.93 -23.46 10.19
CA VAL A 555 -12.20 -22.71 10.17
C VAL A 555 -13.09 -23.12 11.34
N ASP A 556 -13.33 -24.43 11.51
CA ASP A 556 -14.18 -24.96 12.56
C ASP A 556 -13.68 -24.58 13.96
N THR A 557 -12.36 -24.59 14.17
CA THR A 557 -11.74 -24.14 15.41
C THR A 557 -11.88 -22.61 15.62
N LEU A 558 -11.67 -21.82 14.56
CA LEU A 558 -11.74 -20.35 14.60
C LEU A 558 -13.18 -19.84 14.78
N LYS A 559 -14.22 -20.59 14.39
CA LYS A 559 -15.63 -20.26 14.72
C LYS A 559 -15.83 -20.11 16.23
N GLY A 560 -15.06 -20.84 17.06
CA GLY A 560 -15.07 -20.72 18.51
C GLY A 560 -14.78 -19.32 19.04
N VAL A 561 -13.96 -18.52 18.32
CA VAL A 561 -13.63 -17.15 18.71
C VAL A 561 -14.87 -16.25 18.71
N LEU A 562 -15.77 -16.44 17.74
CA LEU A 562 -17.03 -15.69 17.62
C LEU A 562 -18.17 -16.29 18.42
N SER A 563 -18.19 -17.60 18.67
CA SER A 563 -19.30 -18.25 19.37
C SER A 563 -19.20 -18.10 20.90
N PHE A 564 -18.05 -18.40 21.50
CA PHE A 564 -17.85 -18.34 22.97
C PHE A 564 -16.54 -17.65 23.37
N GLY A 565 -15.69 -17.29 22.42
CA GLY A 565 -14.35 -16.76 22.65
C GLY A 565 -14.29 -15.23 22.78
N THR A 566 -13.12 -14.71 22.42
CA THR A 566 -12.76 -13.28 22.62
C THR A 566 -13.66 -12.33 21.84
N ALA A 567 -14.22 -12.73 20.69
CA ALA A 567 -15.07 -11.90 19.84
C ALA A 567 -16.56 -12.31 19.83
N ARG A 568 -17.06 -12.96 20.88
CA ARG A 568 -18.44 -13.47 20.95
C ARG A 568 -19.55 -12.43 20.73
N ARG A 569 -19.24 -11.14 20.84
CA ARG A 569 -20.18 -10.04 20.61
C ARG A 569 -20.21 -9.56 19.14
N SER A 570 -19.35 -10.11 18.30
CA SER A 570 -19.18 -9.67 16.91
C SER A 570 -19.64 -10.72 15.90
N GLN A 571 -20.61 -11.57 16.27
CA GLN A 571 -21.26 -12.49 15.34
C GLN A 571 -22.00 -11.70 14.26
N LEU A 572 -21.95 -12.21 13.02
CA LEU A 572 -22.59 -11.57 11.88
C LEU A 572 -24.13 -11.65 11.97
N ALA A 573 -24.78 -10.66 11.38
CA ALA A 573 -26.24 -10.62 11.32
C ALA A 573 -26.83 -11.80 10.54
N GLY A 574 -28.11 -12.13 10.83
CA GLY A 574 -28.80 -13.21 10.15
C GLY A 574 -28.26 -14.62 10.44
N GLY A 575 -27.38 -14.77 11.45
CA GLY A 575 -26.76 -16.04 11.76
C GLY A 575 -25.73 -16.51 10.72
N ARG A 576 -25.20 -15.61 9.88
CA ARG A 576 -24.19 -15.95 8.86
C ARG A 576 -22.98 -16.58 9.52
N PRO A 577 -22.58 -17.79 9.07
CA PRO A 577 -21.37 -18.45 9.58
C PRO A 577 -20.13 -17.61 9.33
N ALA A 578 -19.30 -17.49 10.35
CA ALA A 578 -18.06 -16.73 10.28
C ALA A 578 -17.01 -17.27 11.25
N ALA A 579 -15.77 -17.03 10.92
CA ALA A 579 -14.62 -17.38 11.76
C ALA A 579 -13.62 -16.21 11.77
N GLY A 580 -12.73 -16.18 12.76
CA GLY A 580 -11.76 -15.10 12.84
C GLY A 580 -10.89 -15.16 14.08
N LYS A 581 -10.03 -14.14 14.23
CA LYS A 581 -9.09 -14.05 15.34
C LYS A 581 -8.85 -12.61 15.77
N THR A 582 -8.90 -12.36 17.07
CA THR A 582 -8.49 -11.11 17.69
C THR A 582 -6.97 -11.05 17.82
N GLY A 583 -6.40 -9.85 17.64
CA GLY A 583 -5.01 -9.54 17.95
C GLY A 583 -4.93 -8.32 18.86
N THR A 584 -4.01 -8.36 19.81
CA THR A 584 -3.63 -7.21 20.64
C THR A 584 -2.14 -7.37 20.92
N GLN A 585 -1.38 -6.32 20.67
CA GLN A 585 0.05 -6.27 20.98
C GLN A 585 0.24 -5.76 22.42
N ASP A 586 1.39 -6.07 22.99
CA ASP A 586 1.81 -5.54 24.29
C ASP A 586 1.70 -4.01 24.30
N ASP A 587 1.42 -3.44 25.48
CA ASP A 587 1.08 -2.03 25.67
C ASP A 587 -0.11 -1.50 24.86
N ASN A 588 -0.88 -2.38 24.22
CA ASN A 588 -2.03 -2.01 23.40
C ASN A 588 -1.70 -1.02 22.25
N THR A 589 -0.53 -1.11 21.65
CA THR A 589 -0.11 -0.23 20.55
C THR A 589 -0.74 -0.58 19.21
N ASN A 590 -1.13 -1.85 19.04
CA ASN A 590 -1.81 -2.37 17.86
C ASN A 590 -2.97 -3.28 18.30
N ALA A 591 -4.13 -3.07 17.71
CA ALA A 591 -5.30 -3.92 17.93
C ALA A 591 -5.84 -4.41 16.59
N TRP A 592 -6.16 -5.71 16.50
CA TRP A 592 -6.55 -6.37 15.25
C TRP A 592 -7.80 -7.22 15.41
N PHE A 593 -8.56 -7.28 14.34
CA PHE A 593 -9.48 -8.38 14.09
C PHE A 593 -9.35 -8.82 12.64
N VAL A 594 -9.09 -10.10 12.42
CA VAL A 594 -9.06 -10.71 11.08
C VAL A 594 -10.10 -11.79 11.08
N GLY A 595 -11.07 -11.68 10.19
CA GLY A 595 -12.18 -12.63 10.16
C GLY A 595 -12.81 -12.73 8.78
N PHE A 596 -13.55 -13.78 8.57
CA PHE A 596 -14.08 -14.14 7.27
C PHE A 596 -15.41 -14.87 7.38
N SER A 597 -16.22 -14.75 6.33
CA SER A 597 -17.33 -15.62 5.95
C SER A 597 -16.89 -16.54 4.82
N ARG A 598 -17.81 -17.26 4.22
CA ARG A 598 -17.53 -18.06 3.03
C ARG A 598 -17.16 -17.20 1.82
N GLU A 599 -17.70 -15.97 1.74
CA GLU A 599 -17.61 -15.08 0.60
C GLU A 599 -16.41 -14.12 0.69
N LEU A 600 -16.26 -13.47 1.83
CA LEU A 600 -15.31 -12.38 2.03
C LEU A 600 -14.41 -12.60 3.26
N THR A 601 -13.20 -12.12 3.15
CA THR A 601 -12.25 -11.98 4.26
C THR A 601 -11.97 -10.51 4.50
N THR A 602 -12.07 -10.06 5.76
CA THR A 602 -11.76 -8.67 6.14
C THR A 602 -10.75 -8.65 7.29
N ALA A 603 -9.66 -7.90 7.11
CA ALA A 603 -8.68 -7.59 8.14
C ALA A 603 -8.85 -6.14 8.59
N VAL A 604 -8.96 -5.93 9.90
CA VAL A 604 -9.07 -4.62 10.54
C VAL A 604 -7.93 -4.42 11.50
N TRP A 605 -7.23 -3.31 11.35
CA TRP A 605 -6.22 -2.81 12.27
C TRP A 605 -6.69 -1.49 12.92
N VAL A 606 -6.34 -1.27 14.18
CA VAL A 606 -6.55 -0.02 14.91
C VAL A 606 -5.28 0.34 15.66
N GLY A 607 -4.84 1.58 15.54
CA GLY A 607 -3.64 2.11 16.17
C GLY A 607 -3.27 3.52 15.69
N ASP A 608 -2.08 4.01 16.05
CA ASP A 608 -1.54 5.25 15.51
C ASP A 608 -0.76 4.96 14.22
N PRO A 609 -1.15 5.54 13.06
CA PRO A 609 -0.44 5.34 11.79
C PRO A 609 1.04 5.75 11.80
N ARG A 610 1.44 6.63 12.71
CA ARG A 610 2.78 7.25 12.74
C ARG A 610 3.71 6.63 13.78
N ALA A 611 3.15 6.06 14.87
CA ALA A 611 3.91 5.61 16.02
C ALA A 611 3.28 4.38 16.69
N TYR A 612 4.00 3.76 17.62
CA TYR A 612 3.48 2.74 18.51
C TYR A 612 2.92 3.40 19.78
N THR A 613 1.86 4.20 19.61
CA THR A 613 1.20 4.92 20.70
C THR A 613 0.36 3.95 21.55
N PRO A 614 0.60 3.83 22.87
CA PRO A 614 -0.21 2.99 23.74
C PRO A 614 -1.67 3.44 23.78
N MET A 615 -2.58 2.57 23.40
CA MET A 615 -4.03 2.85 23.44
C MET A 615 -4.62 2.58 24.83
N VAL A 616 -4.09 3.30 25.82
CA VAL A 616 -4.45 3.14 27.24
C VAL A 616 -4.89 4.49 27.80
N ASN A 617 -6.03 4.51 28.48
CA ASN A 617 -6.60 5.68 29.14
C ASN A 617 -6.81 6.92 28.25
N ILE A 618 -7.08 6.72 26.96
CA ILE A 618 -7.38 7.80 26.03
C ILE A 618 -8.78 8.34 26.39
N PRO A 619 -8.91 9.65 26.70
CA PRO A 619 -10.15 10.22 27.26
C PRO A 619 -11.36 10.01 26.36
N GLU A 620 -11.21 10.19 25.05
CA GLU A 620 -12.31 10.13 24.09
C GLU A 620 -12.92 8.71 24.04
N PHE A 621 -12.11 7.67 24.03
CA PHE A 621 -12.59 6.28 24.07
C PHE A 621 -13.22 5.92 25.42
N ARG A 622 -12.65 6.44 26.51
CA ARG A 622 -13.19 6.24 27.84
C ARG A 622 -14.56 6.91 28.02
N ASN A 623 -14.72 8.12 27.49
CA ASN A 623 -15.95 8.89 27.61
C ASN A 623 -17.09 8.32 26.76
N VAL A 624 -16.78 7.73 25.58
CA VAL A 624 -17.79 7.17 24.67
C VAL A 624 -18.22 5.76 25.10
N ASP A 625 -17.25 4.86 25.33
CA ASP A 625 -17.51 3.43 25.53
C ASP A 625 -17.04 2.93 26.92
N GLY A 626 -16.45 3.78 27.75
CA GLY A 626 -15.88 3.40 29.04
C GLY A 626 -14.59 2.58 28.97
N TYR A 627 -13.98 2.45 27.79
CA TYR A 627 -12.80 1.64 27.60
C TYR A 627 -11.53 2.33 28.10
N THR A 628 -10.84 1.70 29.03
CA THR A 628 -9.53 2.15 29.51
C THR A 628 -8.37 1.60 28.68
N ARG A 629 -8.60 0.56 27.90
CA ARG A 629 -7.63 -0.06 26.97
C ARG A 629 -8.36 -0.49 25.71
N ILE A 630 -7.70 -0.32 24.54
CA ILE A 630 -8.27 -0.77 23.28
C ILE A 630 -7.62 -2.10 22.90
N GLN A 631 -8.47 -3.08 22.60
CA GLN A 631 -8.08 -4.45 22.25
C GLN A 631 -8.81 -4.91 20.99
N GLY A 632 -8.31 -5.97 20.37
CA GLY A 632 -8.87 -6.52 19.15
C GLY A 632 -10.35 -6.91 19.21
N ALA A 633 -10.82 -7.29 20.38
CA ALA A 633 -12.25 -7.65 20.64
C ALA A 633 -13.20 -6.43 20.68
N MET A 634 -12.68 -5.21 20.63
CA MET A 634 -13.44 -3.95 20.76
C MET A 634 -13.65 -3.32 19.37
N TYR A 635 -13.01 -2.19 19.11
CA TYR A 635 -13.18 -1.45 17.85
C TYR A 635 -12.85 -2.27 16.61
N PRO A 636 -11.73 -3.03 16.55
CA PRO A 636 -11.45 -3.83 15.36
C PRO A 636 -12.54 -4.84 15.05
N ALA A 637 -13.02 -5.57 16.05
CA ALA A 637 -14.09 -6.57 15.87
C ALA A 637 -15.45 -5.93 15.55
N ARG A 638 -15.75 -4.73 16.06
CA ARG A 638 -16.98 -3.96 15.76
C ARG A 638 -16.94 -3.43 14.32
N ILE A 639 -15.80 -2.87 13.89
CA ILE A 639 -15.58 -2.40 12.51
C ILE A 639 -15.71 -3.57 11.55
N TRP A 640 -15.04 -4.69 11.85
CA TRP A 640 -15.15 -5.90 11.05
C TRP A 640 -16.60 -6.37 10.89
N LYS A 641 -17.32 -6.48 12.01
CA LYS A 641 -18.72 -6.91 12.00
C LYS A 641 -19.58 -5.99 11.12
N GLN A 642 -19.50 -4.69 11.32
CA GLN A 642 -20.30 -3.72 10.55
C GLN A 642 -19.91 -3.75 9.07
N THR A 643 -18.62 -3.80 8.74
CA THR A 643 -18.15 -3.92 7.35
C THR A 643 -18.74 -5.16 6.67
N MET A 644 -18.65 -6.32 7.34
CA MET A 644 -19.14 -7.58 6.77
C MET A 644 -20.67 -7.63 6.69
N ASP A 645 -21.38 -7.14 7.70
CA ASP A 645 -22.84 -7.10 7.70
C ASP A 645 -23.36 -6.18 6.59
N ASP A 646 -22.77 -4.98 6.41
CA ASP A 646 -23.20 -4.02 5.40
C ASP A 646 -22.79 -4.50 3.98
N ALA A 647 -21.59 -5.05 3.81
CA ALA A 647 -21.11 -5.55 2.51
C ALA A 647 -21.89 -6.79 2.03
N LEU A 648 -22.29 -7.66 2.95
CA LEU A 648 -22.99 -8.91 2.65
C LEU A 648 -24.52 -8.82 2.85
N GLY A 649 -25.04 -7.62 3.16
CA GLY A 649 -26.45 -7.44 3.50
C GLY A 649 -27.44 -7.92 2.43
N ASN A 650 -27.04 -7.87 1.16
CA ASN A 650 -27.83 -8.33 0.03
C ASN A 650 -27.56 -9.79 -0.38
N VAL A 651 -26.59 -10.45 0.24
CA VAL A 651 -26.27 -11.85 -0.04
C VAL A 651 -27.08 -12.73 0.89
N PRO A 652 -27.95 -13.60 0.40
CA PRO A 652 -28.78 -14.44 1.26
C PRO A 652 -27.95 -15.46 2.03
N VAL A 653 -28.31 -15.71 3.30
CA VAL A 653 -27.75 -16.81 4.09
C VAL A 653 -28.48 -18.10 3.73
N ASN A 654 -27.77 -19.09 3.26
CA ASN A 654 -28.27 -20.41 2.89
C ASN A 654 -27.27 -21.52 3.28
N GLU A 655 -27.53 -22.75 2.89
CA GLU A 655 -26.67 -23.88 3.22
C GLU A 655 -25.24 -23.75 2.66
N LEU A 656 -25.05 -23.03 1.54
CA LEU A 656 -23.76 -22.78 0.92
C LEU A 656 -22.97 -21.66 1.62
N SER A 657 -23.60 -20.95 2.54
CA SER A 657 -22.92 -19.87 3.32
C SER A 657 -22.03 -20.44 4.42
N ASP A 658 -22.12 -21.71 4.74
CA ASP A 658 -21.21 -22.39 5.68
C ASP A 658 -20.19 -23.27 4.93
N TRP A 659 -19.12 -23.60 5.62
CA TRP A 659 -18.12 -24.54 5.13
C TRP A 659 -18.60 -25.97 5.34
N PRO A 660 -18.18 -26.91 4.49
CA PRO A 660 -18.37 -28.32 4.76
C PRO A 660 -17.77 -28.71 6.12
N ALA A 661 -18.34 -29.70 6.75
CA ALA A 661 -17.75 -30.25 7.95
C ALA A 661 -16.34 -30.80 7.63
N PRO A 662 -15.35 -30.60 8.52
CA PRO A 662 -14.03 -31.16 8.29
C PRO A 662 -14.13 -32.68 8.18
N PRO A 663 -13.34 -33.33 7.30
CA PRO A 663 -13.34 -34.77 7.19
C PRO A 663 -12.85 -35.39 8.47
N PRO A 664 -13.35 -36.59 8.84
CA PRO A 664 -12.84 -37.33 9.98
C PRO A 664 -11.34 -37.60 9.82
N ALA A 665 -10.62 -37.70 10.94
CA ALA A 665 -9.19 -37.97 10.89
C ALA A 665 -8.98 -39.34 10.18
N SER A 666 -8.04 -39.37 9.23
CA SER A 666 -7.71 -40.61 8.51
C SER A 666 -6.82 -41.56 9.34
N VAL A 667 -6.78 -42.82 8.95
CA VAL A 667 -5.87 -43.84 9.58
C VAL A 667 -4.41 -43.38 9.47
N THR A 668 -4.06 -42.72 8.38
CA THR A 668 -2.70 -42.20 8.16
C THR A 668 -2.35 -41.01 9.07
N GLU A 669 -3.33 -40.34 9.61
CA GLU A 669 -3.12 -39.27 10.61
C GLU A 669 -2.92 -39.84 12.01
N ALA A 670 -2.85 -41.17 12.14
CA ALA A 670 -2.55 -41.95 13.36
C ALA A 670 -3.46 -41.63 14.55
N ARG A 671 -4.72 -41.21 14.29
CA ARG A 671 -5.60 -40.73 15.33
C ARG A 671 -6.99 -41.35 15.40
N GLN A 672 -7.29 -42.33 14.58
CA GLN A 672 -8.65 -42.86 14.48
C GLN A 672 -9.23 -43.35 15.81
N ASP A 673 -8.35 -43.77 16.71
CA ASP A 673 -8.74 -44.39 17.97
C ASP A 673 -8.16 -43.69 19.20
N LEU A 674 -7.81 -42.41 19.06
CA LEU A 674 -7.17 -41.66 20.12
C LEU A 674 -8.13 -41.25 21.22
N SER A 675 -8.38 -42.18 22.08
CA SER A 675 -8.67 -41.97 23.47
C SER A 675 -7.56 -42.70 24.22
N PRO A 676 -6.67 -42.03 24.91
CA PRO A 676 -6.70 -40.64 25.31
C PRO A 676 -6.15 -39.66 24.23
N GLN A 677 -6.54 -38.41 24.37
CA GLN A 677 -6.02 -37.27 23.58
C GLN A 677 -4.53 -37.05 23.85
N ARG A 678 -3.81 -36.39 22.91
CA ARG A 678 -2.42 -35.98 23.14
C ARG A 678 -2.33 -34.94 24.25
N ILE A 679 -1.42 -35.18 25.20
CA ILE A 679 -1.25 -34.30 26.35
C ILE A 679 0.14 -33.67 26.31
N TYR A 680 0.14 -32.34 26.32
CA TYR A 680 1.36 -31.50 26.41
C TYR A 680 1.38 -30.94 27.83
N LEU A 681 2.19 -31.51 28.71
CA LEU A 681 2.19 -31.18 30.13
C LEU A 681 3.09 -30.02 30.51
N PRO A 682 2.76 -29.27 31.57
CA PRO A 682 3.65 -28.26 32.14
C PRO A 682 4.89 -28.93 32.76
N GLY A 683 5.89 -28.14 32.95
CA GLY A 683 7.12 -28.56 33.61
C GLY A 683 8.32 -28.35 32.71
N ASN A 684 8.99 -27.22 32.90
CA ASN A 684 10.13 -26.77 32.10
C ASN A 684 9.88 -26.90 30.60
N GLU A 685 8.64 -26.62 30.18
CA GLU A 685 8.22 -26.67 28.80
C GLU A 685 8.30 -28.05 28.13
N CYS A 686 8.16 -29.09 28.90
CA CYS A 686 8.17 -30.46 28.42
C CYS A 686 6.79 -30.98 28.06
N LEU A 687 6.72 -31.78 27.01
CA LEU A 687 5.54 -32.49 26.56
C LEU A 687 5.65 -33.94 26.98
N ALA A 688 4.64 -34.45 27.66
CA ALA A 688 4.60 -35.86 28.02
C ALA A 688 4.01 -36.72 26.90
N GLN A 689 4.61 -37.83 26.66
CA GLN A 689 4.03 -38.87 25.83
C GLN A 689 3.06 -39.73 26.62
N VAL A 690 1.87 -39.94 26.08
CA VAL A 690 0.91 -40.93 26.58
C VAL A 690 0.77 -42.00 25.51
N VAL A 691 1.00 -43.24 25.89
CA VAL A 691 0.83 -44.39 25.01
C VAL A 691 -0.55 -45.02 25.30
N ALA A 692 -1.33 -45.26 24.24
CA ALA A 692 -2.65 -45.82 24.39
C ALA A 692 -2.57 -47.16 25.16
N GLY A 693 -3.32 -47.26 26.24
CA GLY A 693 -3.40 -48.46 27.08
C GLY A 693 -2.32 -48.62 28.15
N THR A 694 -1.28 -47.78 28.18
CA THR A 694 -0.19 -47.91 29.18
C THR A 694 -0.19 -46.85 30.26
N ILE A 695 -0.73 -45.64 29.95
CA ILE A 695 -0.92 -44.60 30.95
C ILE A 695 -2.42 -44.29 31.04
N PRO A 696 -3.04 -44.43 32.21
CA PRO A 696 -4.45 -44.07 32.37
C PRO A 696 -4.63 -42.59 32.17
N ALA A 697 -5.73 -42.18 31.53
CA ALA A 697 -6.11 -40.80 31.44
C ALA A 697 -6.16 -40.16 32.83
N PRO A 698 -5.70 -38.91 33.02
CA PRO A 698 -5.75 -38.29 34.33
C PRO A 698 -7.20 -38.20 34.78
N THR A 699 -7.52 -38.87 35.85
CA THR A 699 -8.84 -38.82 36.46
C THR A 699 -8.98 -37.47 37.17
N THR A 700 -9.90 -36.65 36.72
CA THR A 700 -10.33 -35.46 37.45
C THR A 700 -11.11 -35.87 38.66
N THR A 701 -10.47 -35.94 39.83
CA THR A 701 -11.18 -36.03 41.10
C THR A 701 -11.70 -34.62 41.42
N GLN A 702 -13.00 -34.44 41.36
CA GLN A 702 -13.64 -33.25 41.90
C GLN A 702 -13.47 -33.21 43.40
N ALA A 703 -12.53 -32.48 43.92
CA ALA A 703 -12.46 -32.16 45.33
C ALA A 703 -13.50 -31.06 45.67
N LYS A 704 -14.49 -31.40 46.49
CA LYS A 704 -15.37 -30.42 47.11
C LYS A 704 -14.60 -29.65 48.19
N GLY A 705 -14.17 -28.42 47.86
CA GLY A 705 -13.57 -27.53 48.85
C GLY A 705 -13.01 -26.29 48.22
N LYS A 706 -13.18 -25.14 48.86
CA LYS A 706 -12.93 -23.77 48.34
C LYS A 706 -11.44 -23.40 48.08
N ASN A 707 -10.47 -24.33 48.23
CA ASN A 707 -9.04 -24.04 48.06
C ASN A 707 -8.24 -25.25 47.51
N ALA A 708 -8.77 -25.97 46.53
CA ALA A 708 -8.02 -27.06 45.94
C ALA A 708 -7.34 -26.63 44.65
N THR A 709 -6.05 -26.45 44.73
CA THR A 709 -5.14 -26.40 43.57
C THR A 709 -5.00 -27.84 43.07
N THR A 710 -5.65 -28.16 41.95
CA THR A 710 -5.49 -29.46 41.29
C THR A 710 -4.14 -29.51 40.60
N VAL A 711 -3.17 -30.13 41.20
CA VAL A 711 -1.95 -30.57 40.55
C VAL A 711 -2.25 -31.89 39.88
N PRO A 712 -2.01 -32.08 38.58
CA PRO A 712 -2.12 -33.41 37.96
C PRO A 712 -1.08 -34.33 38.58
N VAL A 713 -1.53 -35.39 39.18
CA VAL A 713 -0.62 -36.44 39.72
C VAL A 713 -0.16 -37.28 38.51
N VAL A 714 1.09 -37.14 38.13
CA VAL A 714 1.75 -38.06 37.21
C VAL A 714 2.02 -39.35 38.00
N PRO A 715 1.59 -40.52 37.55
CA PRO A 715 1.93 -41.80 38.22
C PRO A 715 3.45 -42.01 38.20
N ASN A 716 4.01 -42.41 39.30
CA ASN A 716 5.45 -42.67 39.52
C ASN A 716 5.97 -43.89 38.75
N ASN A 717 5.54 -44.16 37.56
CA ASN A 717 6.10 -45.23 36.75
C ASN A 717 7.12 -44.64 35.80
N THR A 718 8.37 -44.81 36.09
CA THR A 718 9.51 -44.45 35.27
C THR A 718 9.44 -45.24 33.95
N VAL A 719 8.86 -44.66 32.94
CA VAL A 719 9.01 -45.15 31.56
C VAL A 719 10.36 -44.66 31.06
N VAL A 720 11.26 -45.61 30.81
CA VAL A 720 12.54 -45.28 30.17
C VAL A 720 12.25 -44.93 28.70
N VAL A 721 12.36 -43.67 28.38
CA VAL A 721 12.17 -43.14 27.04
C VAL A 721 13.52 -43.09 26.35
N SER A 722 13.74 -43.90 25.33
CA SER A 722 14.89 -43.73 24.44
C SER A 722 14.59 -42.60 23.44
N ILE A 723 15.34 -41.53 23.53
CA ILE A 723 15.29 -40.41 22.57
C ILE A 723 16.06 -40.87 21.34
N VAL A 724 15.37 -40.95 20.21
CA VAL A 724 16.03 -41.07 18.91
C VAL A 724 16.33 -39.65 18.47
N GLU A 725 17.60 -39.32 18.34
CA GLU A 725 18.00 -38.04 17.71
C GLU A 725 17.32 -37.91 16.35
N PRO A 726 16.73 -36.78 16.05
CA PRO A 726 16.20 -36.53 14.70
C PRO A 726 17.37 -36.70 13.70
N PRO A 727 17.10 -37.27 12.51
CA PRO A 727 18.13 -37.32 11.47
C PRO A 727 18.67 -35.93 11.24
N ALA A 728 19.97 -35.78 11.33
CA ALA A 728 20.66 -34.52 11.05
C ALA A 728 20.15 -33.99 9.69
N LEU A 729 19.78 -32.72 9.66
CA LEU A 729 19.48 -32.05 8.42
C LEU A 729 20.61 -32.38 7.43
N PRO A 730 20.31 -32.74 6.16
CA PRO A 730 21.36 -33.07 5.21
C PRO A 730 22.27 -31.85 5.09
N VAL A 731 23.50 -32.03 5.56
CA VAL A 731 24.59 -31.09 5.31
C VAL A 731 24.78 -31.12 3.79
N VAL A 732 24.44 -30.02 3.13
CA VAL A 732 24.76 -29.83 1.74
C VAL A 732 26.27 -29.67 1.66
N THR A 733 26.96 -30.79 1.45
CA THR A 733 28.36 -30.77 1.03
C THR A 733 28.40 -30.23 -0.39
N THR A 734 28.75 -28.98 -0.54
CA THR A 734 29.16 -28.39 -1.81
C THR A 734 30.46 -29.06 -2.24
N SER A 735 30.35 -30.08 -3.06
CA SER A 735 31.50 -30.53 -3.84
C SER A 735 31.70 -29.53 -4.99
N THR A 736 32.66 -28.65 -4.81
CA THR A 736 33.25 -27.83 -5.88
C THR A 736 33.92 -28.74 -6.90
N THR A 737 33.28 -28.93 -8.04
CA THR A 737 33.98 -29.37 -9.25
C THR A 737 33.96 -28.20 -10.24
N SER A 738 35.11 -27.55 -10.31
CA SER A 738 35.41 -26.54 -11.33
C SER A 738 35.38 -27.19 -12.73
N THR A 739 34.53 -26.70 -13.58
CA THR A 739 34.75 -26.79 -15.04
C THR A 739 34.33 -25.46 -15.65
N THR A 740 35.37 -24.71 -16.00
CA THR A 740 35.32 -23.47 -16.74
C THR A 740 34.87 -23.74 -18.16
N THR A 741 33.78 -23.18 -18.60
CA THR A 741 33.55 -22.90 -20.02
C THR A 741 32.85 -21.57 -20.16
N THR A 742 33.63 -20.59 -20.57
CA THR A 742 33.22 -19.23 -20.89
C THR A 742 32.42 -19.23 -22.19
N THR A 743 31.18 -18.80 -22.14
CA THR A 743 30.50 -18.30 -23.34
C THR A 743 29.70 -17.06 -22.94
N THR A 744 30.21 -15.92 -23.32
CA THR A 744 29.61 -14.61 -23.24
C THR A 744 28.45 -14.50 -24.22
N ILE A 745 27.25 -14.25 -23.70
CA ILE A 745 26.13 -13.68 -24.46
C ILE A 745 25.75 -12.38 -23.78
N PRO A 746 25.78 -11.24 -24.49
CA PRO A 746 25.41 -9.96 -23.87
C PRO A 746 23.89 -9.77 -23.87
N GLY A 747 23.37 -9.29 -22.76
CA GLY A 747 22.10 -8.59 -22.68
C GLY A 747 20.86 -9.44 -22.45
N SER A 748 20.76 -10.08 -21.30
CA SER A 748 19.46 -10.33 -20.68
C SER A 748 19.45 -9.69 -19.31
N VAL A 749 18.64 -8.67 -19.14
CA VAL A 749 18.23 -8.19 -17.82
C VAL A 749 17.58 -9.39 -17.15
N ALA A 750 18.20 -9.87 -16.08
CA ALA A 750 17.62 -10.93 -15.28
C ALA A 750 16.28 -10.42 -14.73
N SER A 751 15.19 -10.90 -15.31
CA SER A 751 13.88 -10.87 -14.71
C SER A 751 14.03 -11.57 -13.36
N SER A 752 13.90 -10.84 -12.26
CA SER A 752 13.84 -11.41 -10.93
C SER A 752 12.48 -12.10 -10.78
N VAL A 753 12.34 -13.29 -11.34
CA VAL A 753 11.22 -14.16 -11.03
C VAL A 753 11.39 -14.55 -9.57
N PRO A 754 10.43 -14.20 -8.69
CA PRO A 754 10.50 -14.61 -7.28
C PRO A 754 10.57 -16.14 -7.21
N PRO A 755 11.23 -16.71 -6.17
CA PRO A 755 11.32 -18.16 -6.02
C PRO A 755 9.92 -18.76 -6.06
N SER A 756 9.76 -19.85 -6.81
CA SER A 756 8.46 -20.46 -7.00
C SER A 756 7.90 -20.95 -5.64
N LYS A 757 6.59 -20.91 -5.48
CA LYS A 757 5.90 -21.51 -4.32
C LYS A 757 6.30 -22.98 -4.13
N GLN A 758 6.64 -23.67 -5.21
CA GLN A 758 7.17 -25.02 -5.19
C GLN A 758 8.48 -25.11 -4.42
N TYR A 759 9.38 -24.15 -4.55
CA TYR A 759 10.63 -24.14 -3.78
C TYR A 759 10.39 -24.10 -2.26
N ILE A 760 9.40 -23.33 -1.80
CA ILE A 760 9.02 -23.30 -0.37
C ILE A 760 8.44 -24.65 0.06
N LYS A 761 7.57 -25.27 -0.74
CA LYS A 761 7.00 -26.59 -0.49
C LYS A 761 8.09 -27.68 -0.45
N ASP A 762 9.06 -27.62 -1.36
CA ASP A 762 10.16 -28.59 -1.42
C ASP A 762 11.09 -28.48 -0.21
N ARG A 763 11.35 -27.27 0.26
CA ARG A 763 12.22 -27.02 1.42
C ARG A 763 11.50 -27.25 2.75
N TYR A 764 10.24 -26.87 2.82
CA TYR A 764 9.38 -27.01 4.01
C TYR A 764 8.07 -27.70 3.64
N PRO A 765 8.11 -28.99 3.33
CA PRO A 765 6.91 -29.72 2.94
C PRO A 765 5.87 -29.65 4.05
N ALA A 766 4.64 -29.29 3.66
CA ALA A 766 3.50 -29.45 4.54
C ALA A 766 3.32 -30.92 4.90
N GLY A 767 2.81 -31.18 6.09
CA GLY A 767 2.58 -32.54 6.57
C GLY A 767 3.08 -32.76 8.00
N PRO A 768 2.83 -33.89 8.55
CA PRO A 768 3.24 -34.18 9.93
C PRO A 768 4.74 -33.96 10.07
N VAL A 769 5.10 -33.12 11.03
CA VAL A 769 6.49 -32.78 11.33
C VAL A 769 7.32 -34.03 11.61
N ASN A 770 6.68 -34.99 12.22
CA ASN A 770 7.19 -36.33 12.43
C ASN A 770 6.01 -37.28 12.43
N THR A 771 6.13 -38.47 11.87
CA THR A 771 5.17 -39.51 12.01
C THR A 771 5.33 -40.17 13.39
N VAL A 772 4.34 -39.98 14.22
CA VAL A 772 4.29 -40.64 15.52
C VAL A 772 3.64 -42.02 15.32
N PRO A 773 4.24 -43.11 15.80
CA PRO A 773 3.62 -44.43 15.74
C PRO A 773 2.23 -44.39 16.37
N ASN A 774 1.35 -45.29 15.90
CA ASN A 774 0.00 -45.36 16.39
C ASN A 774 -0.02 -45.51 17.93
N GLY A 775 -0.76 -44.65 18.62
CA GLY A 775 -0.83 -44.64 20.08
C GLY A 775 0.28 -43.89 20.83
N ALA A 776 1.24 -43.29 20.11
CA ALA A 776 2.28 -42.45 20.70
C ALA A 776 2.02 -40.94 20.55
N TYR A 777 2.67 -40.16 21.37
CA TYR A 777 2.53 -38.71 21.41
C TYR A 777 3.87 -38.00 21.24
N TRP A 778 3.81 -36.74 20.87
CA TRP A 778 4.97 -35.87 20.77
C TRP A 778 5.55 -35.58 22.16
N VAL A 779 6.87 -35.58 22.25
CA VAL A 779 7.61 -35.15 23.46
C VAL A 779 8.54 -34.01 23.08
N TYR A 780 8.50 -32.96 23.87
CA TYR A 780 9.43 -31.83 23.77
C TYR A 780 10.56 -32.06 24.79
N ASN A 781 11.81 -32.07 24.31
CA ASN A 781 12.96 -32.19 25.18
C ASN A 781 13.40 -30.83 25.74
N CYS A 782 12.89 -30.50 26.90
CA CYS A 782 13.20 -29.23 27.53
C CYS A 782 14.65 -29.08 28.03
N ALA A 783 15.31 -30.19 28.32
CA ALA A 783 16.67 -30.12 28.84
C ALA A 783 17.69 -29.55 27.84
N ASN A 784 17.45 -29.76 26.54
CA ASN A 784 18.37 -29.40 25.48
C ASN A 784 17.83 -28.31 24.55
N GLY A 785 16.62 -27.78 24.83
CA GLY A 785 15.99 -26.78 23.94
C GLY A 785 15.67 -27.33 22.55
N LEU A 786 15.64 -28.63 22.35
CA LEU A 786 15.40 -29.23 21.05
C LEU A 786 13.91 -29.21 20.67
N PRO A 787 13.60 -29.14 19.38
CA PRO A 787 12.22 -29.19 18.89
C PRO A 787 11.58 -30.51 19.26
N PRO A 788 10.24 -30.60 19.27
CA PRO A 788 9.52 -31.85 19.58
C PRO A 788 9.97 -32.96 18.64
N SER A 789 10.28 -34.11 19.22
CA SER A 789 10.61 -35.30 18.46
C SER A 789 9.59 -36.42 18.74
N ALA A 790 9.40 -37.27 17.76
CA ALA A 790 8.57 -38.47 17.98
C ALA A 790 9.27 -39.37 18.96
N VAL A 791 8.53 -39.77 19.98
CA VAL A 791 9.01 -40.80 20.93
C VAL A 791 8.54 -42.16 20.47
N THR A 792 9.49 -43.02 20.17
CA THR A 792 9.19 -44.43 19.99
C THR A 792 9.04 -45.08 21.36
N THR A 793 7.92 -45.72 21.61
CA THR A 793 7.79 -46.60 22.79
C THR A 793 8.79 -47.73 22.68
N VAL A 794 9.60 -47.85 23.70
CA VAL A 794 10.28 -49.15 23.91
C VAL A 794 9.19 -50.12 24.33
N ALA A 795 8.87 -51.08 23.48
CA ALA A 795 8.05 -52.23 23.88
C ALA A 795 8.82 -52.97 24.97
N GLY A 796 8.29 -52.92 26.19
CA GLY A 796 8.77 -53.79 27.26
C GLY A 796 8.32 -55.23 27.06
#